data_f588c700970d509b605882ecdae6e9e5
#
_entry.id   f588c700970d509b605882ecdae6e9e5
#
_cell.length_a   1.000
_cell.length_b   1.000
_cell.length_c   1.000
_cell.angle_alpha   90.00
_cell.angle_beta   90.00
_cell.angle_gamma   90.00
#
_symmetry.space_group_name_H-M   'P 1'
#
loop_
_entity.id
_entity.type
_entity.pdbx_description
1 polymer ?
#
loop_
_entity_poly.entity_id
_entity_poly.type
_entity_poly.pdbx_seq_one_letter_code
_entity_poly.pdbx_strand_id
1 'polypeptide(L)'
;MFNIKGLTSEEVLSSRKLNGSNKITEKKKTTIFGLIIEAMNDPIIKILLIALGVKILFFLNDSDIYETIGIIVAIILATVISSLSEYGSEKAFQKLSKSTSNILVKVIRDSVVKNVSIEEVVKGDYVYLESGDKVPADGVIYNGSVYIDESMLSGETKEQYKSVNKKVYRGSVVVNGSGVFIVTGVGNETYYGKIAKDIQEKTPDSPLKNRLRVLGAFISKIGYICAFLVIVSYLFNVVVVQNNFDLNKIKFMLGSFKTFTPHLLYSLTLGITIIVVAVPEGLPMMITLVLSSNMKRLLKENVLVRKLVGIESSGSLNILYTDKTGTLTKGKLEMVGFASYDGNLYKSFSDIRKCKLGEILELNLVYNNQANYISGEIIGGNTTDRAILKYVGESGKSKYRVLERKEFSSELKYSSVKLNYEGNTTFVKGAYEVVGSKCKYYYRCDGSRGIIKNVSELVSKGDEFTKNGYRVLACASGKDDSLSFVGFILIKDEVREEAVSGIKSVSEAGIQTVMITGDNKLTATSIAKEIGLISSEEDIVLTSEELNKMSDAQVKKIIPKLKVVARSLPEDKKRLVILSQELGLVTGMTGDGVNDAPALKRADVGFAMGSGTEVAKEVSDIIILDDNFKSIVKTILFGRTIFKSIRKFIIFQLTVNLTAVSLSVIGPFFGITTPVTVIQMLWINMIMDTLAGVAYAYEPPLDSYMKEAPKKKDEKIMNSYMLNEILVTGMYMSLLCMFFLKSEFIHSMYRVGENDKYVMSAFFGLFIFMTIFNAFNARSDRLNIFANLRKNKVFLFITLFIIVVELLMIYFGGSIFRTTGLTIIELDITLFFAISVIPFDFIRKQVIKKLGKTNNI
;
A
#
# COMPACT_ATOMS: atom_id res chain seq x y z
N MET A 1 18.68 -30.73 22.79
CA MET A 1 17.82 -29.73 23.44
C MET A 1 18.60 -29.10 24.56
N PHE A 2 18.55 -27.80 24.72
CA PHE A 2 19.34 -27.05 25.68
C PHE A 2 18.83 -27.35 27.10
N ASN A 3 19.76 -27.70 28.01
CA ASN A 3 19.39 -27.96 29.42
C ASN A 3 19.23 -26.63 30.20
N ILE A 4 18.32 -25.78 29.73
CA ILE A 4 18.07 -24.44 30.25
C ILE A 4 16.68 -24.42 30.87
N LYS A 5 16.55 -24.12 32.17
CA LYS A 5 15.29 -24.08 32.86
C LYS A 5 14.44 -22.86 32.44
N GLY A 6 15.09 -21.73 32.14
CA GLY A 6 14.39 -20.46 31.83
C GLY A 6 13.64 -19.89 33.04
N LEU A 7 12.94 -18.76 32.85
CA LEU A 7 12.13 -18.14 33.88
C LEU A 7 10.81 -18.87 34.08
N THR A 8 10.33 -18.95 35.32
CA THR A 8 8.97 -19.36 35.67
C THR A 8 7.97 -18.22 35.41
N SER A 9 6.68 -18.55 35.36
CA SER A 9 5.63 -17.55 35.15
C SER A 9 5.60 -16.46 36.23
N GLU A 10 5.94 -16.80 37.49
CA GLU A 10 6.05 -15.84 38.58
C GLU A 10 7.26 -14.93 38.47
N GLU A 11 8.40 -15.47 38.07
CA GLU A 11 9.62 -14.69 37.82
C GLU A 11 9.44 -13.74 36.63
N VAL A 12 8.70 -14.13 35.58
CA VAL A 12 8.34 -13.27 34.44
C VAL A 12 7.50 -12.08 34.91
N LEU A 13 6.48 -12.31 35.76
CA LEU A 13 5.65 -11.25 36.30
C LEU A 13 6.45 -10.30 37.20
N SER A 14 7.35 -10.84 38.02
CA SER A 14 8.25 -10.06 38.89
C SER A 14 9.22 -9.21 38.08
N SER A 15 9.86 -9.80 37.04
CA SER A 15 10.77 -9.08 36.18
C SER A 15 10.03 -7.97 35.40
N ARG A 16 8.78 -8.23 34.95
CA ARG A 16 7.95 -7.23 34.27
C ARG A 16 7.58 -6.04 35.19
N LYS A 17 7.35 -6.29 36.47
CA LYS A 17 7.04 -5.22 37.45
C LYS A 17 8.29 -4.36 37.72
N LEU A 18 9.47 -4.98 37.83
CA LEU A 18 10.73 -4.30 38.16
C LEU A 18 11.36 -3.56 36.98
N ASN A 19 11.39 -4.19 35.81
CA ASN A 19 12.14 -3.72 34.63
C ASN A 19 11.25 -3.22 33.51
N GLY A 20 9.90 -3.26 33.67
CA GLY A 20 8.95 -2.88 32.62
C GLY A 20 8.75 -3.95 31.52
N SER A 21 8.02 -3.60 30.50
CA SER A 21 7.79 -4.43 29.31
C SER A 21 8.77 -4.04 28.18
N ASN A 22 8.98 -4.95 27.23
CA ASN A 22 9.85 -4.67 26.08
C ASN A 22 9.20 -3.73 25.03
N LYS A 23 8.32 -2.82 25.51
CA LYS A 23 7.71 -1.77 24.69
C LYS A 23 8.63 -0.57 24.59
N ILE A 24 8.79 -0.06 23.37
CA ILE A 24 9.38 1.27 23.16
C ILE A 24 8.25 2.28 23.31
N THR A 25 8.46 3.34 24.06
CA THR A 25 7.45 4.39 24.27
C THR A 25 7.14 5.06 22.92
N GLU A 26 5.94 4.81 22.42
CA GLU A 26 5.39 5.55 21.27
C GLU A 26 5.14 7.01 21.69
N LYS A 27 5.09 7.94 20.71
CA LYS A 27 4.64 9.33 20.92
C LYS A 27 3.40 9.38 21.81
N LYS A 28 3.32 10.42 22.67
CA LYS A 28 2.11 10.74 23.44
C LYS A 28 0.89 10.63 22.53
N LYS A 29 -0.07 9.80 22.92
CA LYS A 29 -1.36 9.65 22.22
C LYS A 29 -1.95 11.03 22.02
N THR A 30 -2.29 11.38 20.80
CA THR A 30 -3.09 12.56 20.50
C THR A 30 -4.41 12.44 21.25
N THR A 31 -4.67 13.37 22.16
CA THR A 31 -5.97 13.45 22.83
C THR A 31 -6.92 14.27 21.97
N ILE A 32 -8.22 14.00 22.04
CA ILE A 32 -9.23 14.81 21.32
C ILE A 32 -9.03 16.28 21.65
N PHE A 33 -8.75 16.63 22.88
CA PHE A 33 -8.51 18.00 23.30
C PHE A 33 -7.26 18.63 22.66
N GLY A 34 -6.18 17.83 22.50
CA GLY A 34 -4.99 18.27 21.77
C GLY A 34 -5.27 18.57 20.30
N LEU A 35 -6.09 17.72 19.66
CA LEU A 35 -6.53 17.93 18.26
C LEU A 35 -7.44 19.14 18.12
N ILE A 36 -8.31 19.41 19.09
CA ILE A 36 -9.16 20.62 19.12
C ILE A 36 -8.26 21.88 19.17
N ILE A 37 -7.24 21.90 20.03
CA ILE A 37 -6.31 23.03 20.11
C ILE A 37 -5.49 23.17 18.81
N GLU A 38 -5.10 22.07 18.21
CA GLU A 38 -4.38 22.06 16.93
C GLU A 38 -5.28 22.56 15.79
N ALA A 39 -6.55 22.14 15.76
CA ALA A 39 -7.55 22.62 14.80
C ALA A 39 -7.81 24.12 14.96
N MET A 40 -7.82 24.68 16.17
CA MET A 40 -7.94 26.13 16.39
C MET A 40 -6.77 26.93 15.81
N ASN A 41 -5.64 26.29 15.50
CA ASN A 41 -4.53 26.91 14.80
C ASN A 41 -4.69 26.93 13.28
N ASP A 42 -5.74 26.28 12.75
CA ASP A 42 -6.04 26.33 11.34
C ASP A 42 -6.26 27.78 10.87
N PRO A 43 -5.67 28.21 9.74
CA PRO A 43 -5.82 29.56 9.21
C PRO A 43 -7.27 29.99 9.02
N ILE A 44 -8.15 29.06 8.66
CA ILE A 44 -9.57 29.34 8.40
C ILE A 44 -10.30 29.64 9.71
N ILE A 45 -10.08 28.80 10.73
CA ILE A 45 -10.67 29.01 12.05
C ILE A 45 -10.18 30.32 12.66
N LYS A 46 -8.90 30.68 12.47
CA LYS A 46 -8.37 32.00 12.88
C LYS A 46 -9.08 33.15 12.16
N ILE A 47 -9.35 33.03 10.88
CA ILE A 47 -10.07 34.05 10.12
C ILE A 47 -11.50 34.17 10.63
N LEU A 48 -12.20 33.07 10.89
CA LEU A 48 -13.54 33.07 11.48
C LEU A 48 -13.56 33.69 12.88
N LEU A 49 -12.56 33.40 13.71
CA LEU A 49 -12.41 33.99 15.03
C LEU A 49 -12.16 35.52 14.96
N ILE A 50 -11.36 35.97 14.00
CA ILE A 50 -11.15 37.40 13.75
C ILE A 50 -12.46 38.03 13.29
N ALA A 51 -13.22 37.42 12.37
CA ALA A 51 -14.51 37.91 11.92
C ALA A 51 -15.51 38.01 13.07
N LEU A 52 -15.57 37.02 13.93
CA LEU A 52 -16.39 36.99 15.13
C LEU A 52 -16.01 38.13 16.07
N GLY A 53 -14.71 38.34 16.31
CA GLY A 53 -14.19 39.43 17.14
C GLY A 53 -14.55 40.79 16.60
N VAL A 54 -14.40 41.04 15.29
CA VAL A 54 -14.80 42.27 14.62
C VAL A 54 -16.31 42.48 14.77
N LYS A 55 -17.12 41.43 14.52
CA LYS A 55 -18.59 41.51 14.60
C LYS A 55 -19.04 41.81 16.03
N ILE A 56 -18.47 41.19 17.05
CA ILE A 56 -18.80 41.49 18.45
C ILE A 56 -18.46 42.94 18.84
N LEU A 57 -17.32 43.46 18.37
CA LEU A 57 -16.85 44.80 18.69
C LEU A 57 -17.75 45.91 18.09
N PHE A 58 -18.31 45.70 16.90
CA PHE A 58 -19.03 46.70 16.16
C PHE A 58 -20.56 46.54 16.17
N PHE A 59 -21.11 45.37 16.55
CA PHE A 59 -22.53 45.05 16.48
C PHE A 59 -23.22 44.78 17.81
N LEU A 60 -22.72 45.27 18.92
CA LEU A 60 -23.36 45.15 20.21
C LEU A 60 -24.75 45.83 20.29
N ASN A 61 -25.19 46.54 19.21
CA ASN A 61 -26.44 47.31 19.21
C ASN A 61 -27.45 46.90 18.13
N ASP A 62 -27.20 45.94 17.25
CA ASP A 62 -28.14 45.60 16.17
C ASP A 62 -28.46 44.11 16.01
N SER A 63 -29.67 43.89 15.56
CA SER A 63 -30.52 42.69 15.55
C SER A 63 -30.05 41.43 14.79
N ASP A 64 -28.78 41.25 14.40
CA ASP A 64 -28.32 40.09 13.69
C ASP A 64 -27.61 39.06 14.59
N ILE A 65 -28.22 38.79 15.74
CA ILE A 65 -27.82 37.78 16.69
C ILE A 65 -27.73 36.39 16.02
N TYR A 66 -28.64 36.10 15.09
CA TYR A 66 -28.67 34.81 14.38
C TYR A 66 -27.40 34.52 13.54
N GLU A 67 -26.89 35.53 12.83
CA GLU A 67 -25.68 35.42 12.04
C GLU A 67 -24.43 35.25 12.91
N THR A 68 -24.36 35.93 14.06
CA THR A 68 -23.29 35.81 15.03
C THR A 68 -23.29 34.43 15.71
N ILE A 69 -24.48 33.95 16.10
CA ILE A 69 -24.66 32.58 16.61
C ILE A 69 -24.27 31.57 15.53
N GLY A 70 -24.64 31.84 14.26
CA GLY A 70 -24.26 30.98 13.14
C GLY A 70 -22.74 30.83 12.98
N ILE A 71 -21.96 31.90 13.08
CA ILE A 71 -20.49 31.86 13.02
C ILE A 71 -19.92 31.09 14.23
N ILE A 72 -20.45 31.29 15.42
CA ILE A 72 -20.01 30.55 16.62
C ILE A 72 -20.28 29.06 16.44
N VAL A 73 -21.50 28.67 16.05
CA VAL A 73 -21.88 27.28 15.78
C VAL A 73 -20.98 26.68 14.70
N ALA A 74 -20.67 27.45 13.66
CA ALA A 74 -19.77 27.06 12.60
C ALA A 74 -18.36 26.73 13.09
N ILE A 75 -17.78 27.62 13.87
CA ILE A 75 -16.43 27.41 14.45
C ILE A 75 -16.42 26.14 15.33
N ILE A 76 -17.45 25.96 16.17
CA ILE A 76 -17.57 24.78 17.02
C ILE A 76 -17.70 23.51 16.17
N LEU A 77 -18.60 23.50 15.19
CA LEU A 77 -18.80 22.34 14.31
C LEU A 77 -17.55 22.01 13.50
N ALA A 78 -16.91 23.03 12.88
CA ALA A 78 -15.65 22.85 12.14
C ALA A 78 -14.60 22.19 12.99
N THR A 79 -14.35 22.75 14.18
CA THR A 79 -13.31 22.27 15.08
C THR A 79 -13.62 20.86 15.61
N VAL A 80 -14.87 20.61 16.00
CA VAL A 80 -15.27 19.31 16.56
C VAL A 80 -15.29 18.21 15.49
N ILE A 81 -15.88 18.49 14.31
CA ILE A 81 -15.97 17.48 13.24
C ILE A 81 -14.59 17.14 12.71
N SER A 82 -13.72 18.14 12.47
CA SER A 82 -12.34 17.92 12.04
C SER A 82 -11.58 17.08 13.06
N SER A 83 -11.62 17.45 14.35
CA SER A 83 -10.92 16.77 15.44
C SER A 83 -11.44 15.35 15.67
N LEU A 84 -12.77 15.13 15.63
CA LEU A 84 -13.37 13.79 15.78
C LEU A 84 -13.02 12.89 14.59
N SER A 85 -13.01 13.44 13.37
CA SER A 85 -12.65 12.70 12.17
C SER A 85 -11.18 12.26 12.20
N GLU A 86 -10.27 13.18 12.56
CA GLU A 86 -8.85 12.90 12.68
C GLU A 86 -8.57 11.87 13.80
N TYR A 87 -9.17 12.06 14.97
CA TYR A 87 -9.08 11.11 16.09
C TYR A 87 -9.61 9.73 15.72
N GLY A 88 -10.79 9.67 15.10
CA GLY A 88 -11.40 8.41 14.66
C GLY A 88 -10.55 7.66 13.64
N SER A 89 -9.97 8.39 12.71
CA SER A 89 -9.08 7.85 11.66
C SER A 89 -7.76 7.35 12.24
N GLU A 90 -7.13 8.14 13.10
CA GLU A 90 -5.88 7.76 13.77
C GLU A 90 -6.08 6.55 14.68
N LYS A 91 -7.15 6.52 15.45
CA LYS A 91 -7.50 5.38 16.31
C LYS A 91 -7.80 4.12 15.52
N ALA A 92 -8.50 4.23 14.38
CA ALA A 92 -8.76 3.10 13.48
C ALA A 92 -7.46 2.56 12.89
N PHE A 93 -6.56 3.42 12.46
CA PHE A 93 -5.23 3.06 11.96
C PHE A 93 -4.38 2.38 13.05
N GLN A 94 -4.29 2.97 14.24
CA GLN A 94 -3.55 2.38 15.37
C GLN A 94 -4.09 1.01 15.76
N LYS A 95 -5.41 0.84 15.80
CA LYS A 95 -6.05 -0.45 16.12
C LYS A 95 -5.68 -1.52 15.09
N LEU A 96 -5.68 -1.18 13.81
CA LEU A 96 -5.31 -2.09 12.73
C LEU A 96 -3.82 -2.39 12.73
N SER A 97 -2.97 -1.39 12.91
CA SER A 97 -1.51 -1.55 13.01
C SER A 97 -1.12 -2.44 14.19
N LYS A 98 -1.77 -2.28 15.36
CA LYS A 98 -1.50 -3.12 16.55
C LYS A 98 -1.96 -4.56 16.41
N SER A 99 -3.08 -4.82 15.75
CA SER A 99 -3.56 -6.20 15.57
C SER A 99 -2.66 -7.04 14.66
N THR A 100 -1.75 -6.41 13.95
CA THR A 100 -0.95 -7.00 12.87
C THR A 100 0.56 -6.94 13.11
N SER A 101 1.02 -6.30 14.19
CA SER A 101 2.45 -6.17 14.53
C SER A 101 2.92 -7.15 15.63
N ASN A 102 2.21 -8.26 15.84
CA ASN A 102 2.64 -9.28 16.80
C ASN A 102 3.80 -10.10 16.21
N ILE A 103 5.02 -9.58 16.35
CA ILE A 103 6.24 -10.34 16.11
C ILE A 103 6.36 -11.37 17.24
N LEU A 104 6.35 -12.66 16.87
CA LEU A 104 6.51 -13.75 17.81
C LEU A 104 8.00 -14.08 17.97
N VAL A 105 8.41 -14.31 19.20
CA VAL A 105 9.80 -14.62 19.58
C VAL A 105 9.82 -15.93 20.35
N LYS A 106 10.80 -16.78 20.04
CA LYS A 106 10.99 -18.06 20.70
C LYS A 106 11.75 -17.85 22.02
N VAL A 107 11.05 -17.96 23.13
CA VAL A 107 11.66 -17.89 24.49
C VAL A 107 11.62 -19.23 25.18
N ILE A 108 12.64 -19.52 26.00
CA ILE A 108 12.70 -20.72 26.83
C ILE A 108 12.21 -20.32 28.23
N ARG A 109 11.05 -20.83 28.62
CA ARG A 109 10.44 -20.63 29.94
C ARG A 109 9.93 -21.99 30.45
N ASP A 110 10.10 -22.27 31.72
CA ASP A 110 9.70 -23.55 32.33
C ASP A 110 10.29 -24.77 31.59
N SER A 111 11.53 -24.68 31.10
CA SER A 111 12.21 -25.71 30.28
C SER A 111 11.55 -26.01 28.91
N VAL A 112 10.61 -25.19 28.47
CA VAL A 112 9.89 -25.34 27.20
C VAL A 112 10.10 -24.10 26.32
N VAL A 113 10.26 -24.31 25.01
CA VAL A 113 10.27 -23.23 24.04
C VAL A 113 8.85 -22.76 23.80
N LYS A 114 8.57 -21.49 24.10
CA LYS A 114 7.26 -20.84 23.92
C LYS A 114 7.40 -19.70 22.93
N ASN A 115 6.44 -19.57 22.03
CA ASN A 115 6.31 -18.37 21.19
C ASN A 115 5.55 -17.30 21.94
N VAL A 116 6.22 -16.17 22.20
CA VAL A 116 5.62 -15.01 22.90
C VAL A 116 5.74 -13.77 22.03
N SER A 117 4.87 -12.79 22.24
CA SER A 117 5.01 -11.49 21.58
C SER A 117 6.33 -10.82 21.98
N ILE A 118 6.99 -10.13 21.03
CA ILE A 118 8.20 -9.35 21.33
C ILE A 118 8.01 -8.39 22.50
N GLU A 119 6.79 -7.85 22.68
CA GLU A 119 6.45 -6.95 23.79
C GLU A 119 6.41 -7.65 25.15
N GLU A 120 6.27 -8.98 25.18
CA GLU A 120 6.17 -9.81 26.37
C GLU A 120 7.52 -10.34 26.86
N VAL A 121 8.57 -10.12 26.10
CA VAL A 121 9.95 -10.45 26.51
C VAL A 121 10.33 -9.60 27.72
N VAL A 122 10.93 -10.25 28.71
CA VAL A 122 11.37 -9.59 29.97
C VAL A 122 12.87 -9.78 30.19
N LYS A 123 13.46 -8.94 30.99
CA LYS A 123 14.86 -9.09 31.42
C LYS A 123 15.04 -10.41 32.16
N GLY A 124 16.06 -11.19 31.77
CA GLY A 124 16.34 -12.54 32.27
C GLY A 124 15.77 -13.66 31.42
N ASP A 125 14.94 -13.38 30.40
CA ASP A 125 14.47 -14.39 29.46
C ASP A 125 15.63 -14.99 28.65
N TYR A 126 15.54 -16.28 28.34
CA TYR A 126 16.40 -16.97 27.41
C TYR A 126 15.70 -17.01 26.05
N VAL A 127 16.27 -16.37 25.07
CA VAL A 127 15.71 -16.27 23.70
C VAL A 127 16.52 -17.11 22.74
N TYR A 128 15.85 -17.96 21.97
CA TYR A 128 16.46 -18.75 20.91
C TYR A 128 16.40 -18.00 19.60
N LEU A 129 17.54 -17.89 18.92
CA LEU A 129 17.73 -17.22 17.64
C LEU A 129 18.19 -18.18 16.56
N GLU A 130 17.63 -18.05 15.37
CA GLU A 130 18.01 -18.72 14.15
C GLU A 130 18.31 -17.70 13.03
N SER A 131 18.94 -18.17 11.96
CA SER A 131 19.15 -17.33 10.77
C SER A 131 17.83 -16.76 10.24
N GLY A 132 17.79 -15.45 10.05
CA GLY A 132 16.59 -14.67 9.67
C GLY A 132 15.85 -14.06 10.85
N ASP A 133 16.15 -14.44 12.09
CA ASP A 133 15.52 -13.85 13.27
C ASP A 133 16.10 -12.47 13.61
N LYS A 134 15.26 -11.60 14.12
CA LYS A 134 15.66 -10.31 14.67
C LYS A 134 15.85 -10.42 16.18
N VAL A 135 16.92 -9.85 16.69
CA VAL A 135 17.20 -9.78 18.14
C VAL A 135 16.15 -8.90 18.80
N PRO A 136 15.27 -9.44 19.69
CA PRO A 136 14.13 -8.72 20.24
C PRO A 136 14.45 -7.74 21.35
N ALA A 137 15.59 -7.94 22.03
CA ALA A 137 16.02 -7.17 23.19
C ALA A 137 17.56 -7.21 23.30
N ASP A 138 18.16 -6.32 24.07
CA ASP A 138 19.60 -6.37 24.32
C ASP A 138 19.95 -7.55 25.24
N GLY A 139 21.04 -8.23 24.95
CA GLY A 139 21.45 -9.37 25.75
C GLY A 139 22.86 -9.85 25.50
N VAL A 140 23.17 -11.04 26.01
CA VAL A 140 24.47 -11.68 25.90
C VAL A 140 24.27 -13.12 25.46
N ILE A 141 25.03 -13.59 24.45
CA ILE A 141 25.00 -14.99 24.00
C ILE A 141 25.38 -15.92 25.16
N TYR A 142 24.46 -16.81 25.48
CA TYR A 142 24.61 -17.83 26.52
C TYR A 142 25.13 -19.15 25.93
N ASN A 143 24.64 -19.55 24.77
CA ASN A 143 25.06 -20.78 24.10
C ASN A 143 24.93 -20.67 22.60
N GLY A 144 25.82 -21.30 21.84
CA GLY A 144 25.87 -21.26 20.39
C GLY A 144 26.70 -20.10 19.83
N SER A 145 26.60 -19.89 18.53
CA SER A 145 27.26 -18.77 17.85
C SER A 145 26.46 -18.30 16.65
N VAL A 146 26.47 -17.01 16.39
CA VAL A 146 25.69 -16.38 15.33
C VAL A 146 26.51 -15.31 14.61
N TYR A 147 26.29 -15.17 13.31
CA TYR A 147 26.72 -14.01 12.55
C TYR A 147 25.57 -13.00 12.55
N ILE A 148 25.82 -11.80 13.02
CA ILE A 148 24.82 -10.76 13.22
C ILE A 148 25.16 -9.54 12.37
N ASP A 149 24.16 -9.04 11.65
CA ASP A 149 24.18 -7.73 10.99
C ASP A 149 23.67 -6.66 11.98
N GLU A 150 24.58 -5.78 12.38
CA GLU A 150 24.32 -4.63 13.25
C GLU A 150 24.22 -3.29 12.47
N SER A 151 24.09 -3.33 11.15
CA SER A 151 24.09 -2.15 10.28
C SER A 151 22.97 -1.15 10.62
N MET A 152 21.84 -1.61 11.13
CA MET A 152 20.75 -0.74 11.59
C MET A 152 21.12 0.11 12.81
N LEU A 153 22.15 -0.28 13.55
CA LEU A 153 22.58 0.39 14.77
C LEU A 153 23.89 1.17 14.60
N SER A 154 24.84 0.58 13.87
CA SER A 154 26.18 1.12 13.67
C SER A 154 26.38 1.84 12.34
N GLY A 155 25.49 1.60 11.36
CA GLY A 155 25.68 2.06 9.98
C GLY A 155 26.70 1.24 9.16
N GLU A 156 27.42 0.30 9.79
CA GLU A 156 28.41 -0.55 9.13
C GLU A 156 27.80 -1.86 8.66
N THR A 157 27.95 -2.19 7.39
CA THR A 157 27.36 -3.37 6.74
C THR A 157 28.13 -4.66 6.95
N LYS A 158 29.13 -4.69 7.84
CA LYS A 158 29.95 -5.86 8.07
C LYS A 158 29.32 -6.78 9.12
N GLU A 159 29.05 -8.03 8.74
CA GLU A 159 28.56 -9.08 9.62
C GLU A 159 29.55 -9.32 10.77
N GLN A 160 29.05 -9.36 11.98
CA GLN A 160 29.87 -9.60 13.18
C GLN A 160 29.64 -10.99 13.72
N TYR A 161 30.70 -11.73 13.94
CA TYR A 161 30.66 -13.03 14.63
C TYR A 161 30.49 -12.82 16.13
N LYS A 162 29.45 -13.39 16.70
CA LYS A 162 29.14 -13.35 18.15
C LYS A 162 29.11 -14.78 18.69
N SER A 163 29.99 -15.04 19.66
CA SER A 163 30.05 -16.28 20.41
C SER A 163 29.60 -16.08 21.86
N VAL A 164 29.67 -17.09 22.69
CA VAL A 164 29.33 -17.05 24.12
C VAL A 164 29.98 -15.84 24.82
N ASN A 165 29.23 -15.17 25.68
CA ASN A 165 29.57 -13.94 26.42
C ASN A 165 29.71 -12.66 25.54
N LYS A 166 29.38 -12.70 24.25
CA LYS A 166 29.32 -11.49 23.40
C LYS A 166 27.95 -10.86 23.48
N LYS A 167 27.93 -9.52 23.47
CA LYS A 167 26.70 -8.72 23.48
C LYS A 167 25.99 -8.76 22.13
N VAL A 168 24.68 -8.86 22.16
CA VAL A 168 23.77 -8.70 21.04
C VAL A 168 22.79 -7.57 21.35
N TYR A 169 22.41 -6.80 20.35
CA TYR A 169 21.59 -5.61 20.53
C TYR A 169 20.26 -5.76 19.83
N ARG A 170 19.21 -5.20 20.45
CA ARG A 170 17.88 -5.14 19.86
C ARG A 170 17.91 -4.51 18.48
N GLY A 171 17.25 -5.14 17.54
CA GLY A 171 17.14 -4.63 16.18
C GLY A 171 18.16 -5.22 15.20
N SER A 172 19.24 -5.84 15.70
CA SER A 172 20.19 -6.57 14.87
C SER A 172 19.56 -7.83 14.29
N VAL A 173 20.12 -8.32 13.17
CA VAL A 173 19.60 -9.44 12.41
C VAL A 173 20.58 -10.59 12.42
N VAL A 174 20.10 -11.80 12.70
CA VAL A 174 20.91 -13.03 12.58
C VAL A 174 21.00 -13.43 11.11
N VAL A 175 22.19 -13.30 10.51
CA VAL A 175 22.42 -13.65 9.11
C VAL A 175 22.67 -15.16 8.97
N ASN A 176 23.45 -15.73 9.89
CA ASN A 176 23.79 -17.14 9.86
C ASN A 176 24.06 -17.68 11.28
N GLY A 177 23.84 -18.98 11.46
CA GLY A 177 24.04 -19.67 12.75
C GLY A 177 22.77 -19.73 13.61
N SER A 178 22.93 -20.30 14.81
CA SER A 178 21.86 -20.36 15.80
C SER A 178 22.47 -20.30 17.21
N GLY A 179 21.70 -19.75 18.16
CA GLY A 179 22.16 -19.65 19.55
C GLY A 179 21.06 -19.22 20.50
N VAL A 180 21.36 -19.29 21.77
CA VAL A 180 20.53 -18.81 22.85
C VAL A 180 21.21 -17.63 23.53
N PHE A 181 20.51 -16.53 23.72
CA PHE A 181 21.00 -15.39 24.48
C PHE A 181 20.11 -15.10 25.68
N ILE A 182 20.69 -14.52 26.74
CA ILE A 182 19.98 -14.04 27.91
C ILE A 182 19.72 -12.54 27.77
N VAL A 183 18.47 -12.12 28.00
CA VAL A 183 18.06 -10.72 27.91
C VAL A 183 18.58 -9.91 29.09
N THR A 184 19.30 -8.85 28.81
CA THR A 184 19.88 -7.94 29.83
C THR A 184 19.20 -6.57 29.89
N GLY A 185 18.56 -6.13 28.78
CA GLY A 185 17.86 -4.86 28.70
C GLY A 185 16.61 -4.96 27.85
N VAL A 186 15.52 -4.28 28.22
CA VAL A 186 14.23 -4.31 27.54
C VAL A 186 13.69 -2.89 27.27
N GLY A 187 12.85 -2.74 26.25
CA GLY A 187 12.13 -1.50 25.95
C GLY A 187 13.05 -0.30 25.73
N ASN A 188 12.80 0.78 26.42
CA ASN A 188 13.56 2.02 26.32
C ASN A 188 14.99 1.93 26.89
N GLU A 189 15.31 0.91 27.69
CA GLU A 189 16.67 0.70 28.24
C GLU A 189 17.59 0.05 27.20
N THR A 190 17.06 -0.54 26.12
CA THR A 190 17.85 -1.10 25.02
C THR A 190 18.62 0.00 24.28
N TYR A 191 19.74 -0.35 23.67
CA TYR A 191 20.52 0.57 22.85
C TYR A 191 19.66 1.19 21.74
N TYR A 192 18.85 0.36 21.07
CA TYR A 192 17.86 0.81 20.07
C TYR A 192 16.79 1.72 20.66
N GLY A 193 16.29 1.42 21.86
CA GLY A 193 15.28 2.23 22.56
C GLY A 193 15.78 3.63 22.91
N LYS A 194 17.05 3.77 23.28
CA LYS A 194 17.70 5.06 23.52
C LYS A 194 17.81 5.89 22.25
N ILE A 195 18.27 5.28 21.15
CA ILE A 195 18.35 5.92 19.83
C ILE A 195 16.94 6.32 19.34
N ALA A 196 15.97 5.44 19.46
CA ALA A 196 14.59 5.68 19.02
C ALA A 196 13.92 6.85 19.77
N LYS A 197 14.32 7.11 21.02
CA LYS A 197 13.84 8.23 21.80
C LYS A 197 14.42 9.57 21.30
N ASP A 198 15.65 9.56 20.82
CA ASP A 198 16.34 10.77 20.30
C ASP A 198 15.96 11.07 18.85
N ILE A 199 15.62 10.04 18.06
CA ILE A 199 15.24 10.16 16.65
C ILE A 199 13.72 10.00 16.50
N GLN A 200 12.92 10.86 17.13
CA GLN A 200 11.48 10.96 16.85
C GLN A 200 11.26 11.82 15.60
N GLU A 201 11.80 11.40 14.45
CA GLU A 201 11.49 12.03 13.17
C GLU A 201 10.01 11.80 12.78
N LYS A 202 9.37 12.88 12.31
CA LYS A 202 8.04 12.78 11.68
C LYS A 202 8.17 11.88 10.46
N THR A 203 7.33 10.87 10.37
CA THR A 203 7.19 10.09 9.13
C THR A 203 6.93 11.06 7.97
N PRO A 204 7.68 10.98 6.86
CA PRO A 204 7.46 11.86 5.73
C PRO A 204 6.02 11.70 5.20
N ASP A 205 5.41 12.82 4.84
CA ASP A 205 4.06 12.82 4.24
C ASP A 205 4.04 11.99 2.95
N SER A 206 2.91 11.34 2.68
CA SER A 206 2.74 10.57 1.44
C SER A 206 2.80 11.49 0.22
N PRO A 207 3.27 11.00 -0.94
CA PRO A 207 3.26 11.76 -2.18
C PRO A 207 1.89 12.33 -2.52
N LEU A 208 0.82 11.57 -2.30
CA LEU A 208 -0.57 12.01 -2.48
C LEU A 208 -0.92 13.17 -1.54
N LYS A 209 -0.59 13.04 -0.25
CA LYS A 209 -0.84 14.11 0.74
C LYS A 209 -0.11 15.40 0.36
N ASN A 210 1.14 15.29 -0.13
CA ASN A 210 1.89 16.44 -0.62
C ASN A 210 1.25 17.08 -1.86
N ARG A 211 0.82 16.27 -2.85
CA ARG A 211 0.13 16.77 -4.06
C ARG A 211 -1.18 17.45 -3.71
N LEU A 212 -1.93 16.90 -2.76
CA LEU A 212 -3.19 17.48 -2.30
C LEU A 212 -2.99 18.76 -1.51
N ARG A 213 -1.90 18.85 -0.72
CA ARG A 213 -1.51 20.08 -0.06
C ARG A 213 -1.17 21.20 -1.07
N VAL A 214 -0.46 20.86 -2.15
CA VAL A 214 -0.18 21.81 -3.25
C VAL A 214 -1.48 22.25 -3.94
N LEU A 215 -2.39 21.30 -4.21
CA LEU A 215 -3.71 21.60 -4.78
C LEU A 215 -4.54 22.50 -3.83
N GLY A 216 -4.58 22.17 -2.54
CA GLY A 216 -5.26 22.96 -1.53
C GLY A 216 -4.72 24.40 -1.45
N ALA A 217 -3.38 24.56 -1.43
CA ALA A 217 -2.76 25.88 -1.45
C ALA A 217 -3.10 26.69 -2.72
N PHE A 218 -3.17 26.05 -3.87
CA PHE A 218 -3.59 26.68 -5.12
C PHE A 218 -5.06 27.13 -5.06
N ILE A 219 -5.95 26.28 -4.56
CA ILE A 219 -7.37 26.61 -4.40
C ILE A 219 -7.56 27.75 -3.39
N SER A 220 -6.86 27.70 -2.25
CA SER A 220 -6.90 28.78 -1.25
C SER A 220 -6.46 30.13 -1.84
N LYS A 221 -5.42 30.13 -2.69
CA LYS A 221 -4.98 31.35 -3.39
C LYS A 221 -6.08 31.92 -4.30
N ILE A 222 -6.80 31.04 -5.02
CA ILE A 222 -7.96 31.47 -5.82
C ILE A 222 -9.06 32.01 -4.90
N GLY A 223 -9.34 31.36 -3.78
CA GLY A 223 -10.30 31.80 -2.77
C GLY A 223 -10.00 33.19 -2.24
N TYR A 224 -8.76 33.52 -1.94
CA TYR A 224 -8.36 34.88 -1.52
C TYR A 224 -8.60 35.93 -2.61
N ILE A 225 -8.31 35.60 -3.88
CA ILE A 225 -8.58 36.48 -5.02
C ILE A 225 -10.08 36.70 -5.16
N CYS A 226 -10.89 35.64 -5.09
CA CYS A 226 -12.35 35.75 -5.19
C CYS A 226 -12.95 36.54 -4.02
N ALA A 227 -12.44 36.34 -2.79
CA ALA A 227 -12.87 37.12 -1.62
C ALA A 227 -12.63 38.63 -1.82
N PHE A 228 -11.44 38.97 -2.31
CA PHE A 228 -11.13 40.35 -2.65
C PHE A 228 -12.11 40.93 -3.71
N LEU A 229 -12.36 40.13 -4.77
CA LEU A 229 -13.30 40.54 -5.82
C LEU A 229 -14.74 40.74 -5.29
N VAL A 230 -15.21 39.89 -4.37
CA VAL A 230 -16.52 40.02 -3.75
C VAL A 230 -16.62 41.29 -2.91
N ILE A 231 -15.60 41.58 -2.10
CA ILE A 231 -15.55 42.81 -1.32
C ILE A 231 -15.63 44.04 -2.24
N VAL A 232 -14.80 44.05 -3.29
CA VAL A 232 -14.79 45.16 -4.27
C VAL A 232 -16.14 45.26 -5.00
N SER A 233 -16.70 44.13 -5.46
CA SER A 233 -17.99 44.08 -6.17
C SER A 233 -19.14 44.60 -5.32
N TYR A 234 -19.22 44.17 -4.07
CA TYR A 234 -20.26 44.63 -3.16
C TYR A 234 -20.15 46.13 -2.87
N LEU A 235 -18.94 46.59 -2.52
CA LEU A 235 -18.71 48.00 -2.25
C LEU A 235 -18.96 48.87 -3.49
N PHE A 236 -18.54 48.43 -4.67
CA PHE A 236 -18.84 49.11 -5.92
C PHE A 236 -20.34 49.20 -6.18
N ASN A 237 -21.07 48.11 -5.97
CA ASN A 237 -22.53 48.12 -6.12
C ASN A 237 -23.18 49.15 -5.18
N VAL A 238 -22.88 49.07 -3.88
CA VAL A 238 -23.50 49.95 -2.87
C VAL A 238 -23.08 51.38 -2.99
N VAL A 239 -21.80 51.65 -3.22
CA VAL A 239 -21.24 53.01 -3.24
C VAL A 239 -21.52 53.71 -4.58
N VAL A 240 -21.43 52.96 -5.70
CA VAL A 240 -21.48 53.56 -7.04
C VAL A 240 -22.83 53.32 -7.72
N VAL A 241 -23.23 52.05 -7.87
CA VAL A 241 -24.40 51.65 -8.67
C VAL A 241 -25.70 52.15 -8.01
N GLN A 242 -25.88 51.83 -6.72
CA GLN A 242 -27.12 52.27 -5.97
C GLN A 242 -27.22 53.78 -5.82
N ASN A 243 -26.12 54.51 -5.95
CA ASN A 243 -26.13 55.98 -5.98
C ASN A 243 -26.24 56.56 -7.42
N ASN A 244 -26.56 55.70 -8.42
CA ASN A 244 -26.75 56.08 -9.82
C ASN A 244 -25.55 56.89 -10.40
N PHE A 245 -24.31 56.52 -10.00
CA PHE A 245 -23.06 57.19 -10.39
C PHE A 245 -22.99 58.68 -10.04
N ASP A 246 -23.82 59.19 -9.10
CA ASP A 246 -23.79 60.57 -8.64
C ASP A 246 -22.59 60.80 -7.70
N LEU A 247 -21.60 61.59 -8.17
CA LEU A 247 -20.37 61.90 -7.44
C LEU A 247 -20.61 62.54 -6.07
N ASN A 248 -21.69 63.35 -5.92
CA ASN A 248 -21.99 64.00 -4.64
C ASN A 248 -22.52 62.98 -3.61
N LYS A 249 -23.40 62.09 -4.03
CA LYS A 249 -23.91 61.01 -3.17
C LYS A 249 -22.79 60.05 -2.79
N ILE A 250 -21.91 59.69 -3.73
CA ILE A 250 -20.73 58.80 -3.51
C ILE A 250 -19.79 59.44 -2.48
N LYS A 251 -19.46 60.73 -2.64
CA LYS A 251 -18.61 61.48 -1.68
C LYS A 251 -19.26 61.56 -0.28
N PHE A 252 -20.54 61.82 -0.22
CA PHE A 252 -21.29 61.87 1.05
C PHE A 252 -21.25 60.49 1.75
N MET A 253 -21.48 59.42 1.01
CA MET A 253 -21.49 58.06 1.55
C MET A 253 -20.08 57.65 2.05
N LEU A 254 -19.03 57.94 1.29
CA LEU A 254 -17.65 57.61 1.67
C LEU A 254 -17.13 58.48 2.82
N GLY A 255 -17.64 59.73 2.94
CA GLY A 255 -17.28 60.69 4.00
C GLY A 255 -18.02 60.45 5.31
N SER A 256 -19.10 59.68 5.31
CA SER A 256 -19.88 59.39 6.51
C SER A 256 -19.50 58.05 7.11
N PHE A 257 -18.76 58.07 8.20
CA PHE A 257 -18.35 56.85 8.92
C PHE A 257 -19.56 55.97 9.33
N LYS A 258 -20.66 56.62 9.73
CA LYS A 258 -21.89 55.93 10.18
C LYS A 258 -22.59 55.17 9.05
N THR A 259 -22.54 55.67 7.82
CA THR A 259 -23.18 55.04 6.66
C THR A 259 -22.27 54.05 5.95
N PHE A 260 -20.96 54.29 5.88
CA PHE A 260 -20.01 53.46 5.14
C PHE A 260 -19.56 52.22 5.94
N THR A 261 -19.34 52.37 7.26
CA THR A 261 -18.79 51.30 8.11
C THR A 261 -19.61 49.99 8.12
N PRO A 262 -20.97 50.05 8.21
CA PRO A 262 -21.78 48.84 8.12
C PRO A 262 -21.59 48.08 6.81
N HIS A 263 -21.52 48.79 5.68
CA HIS A 263 -21.32 48.16 4.38
C HIS A 263 -19.90 47.59 4.22
N LEU A 264 -18.88 48.24 4.77
CA LEU A 264 -17.53 47.76 4.79
C LEU A 264 -17.43 46.43 5.61
N LEU A 265 -18.02 46.45 6.80
CA LEU A 265 -18.02 45.26 7.66
C LEU A 265 -18.79 44.10 7.02
N TYR A 266 -19.91 44.39 6.41
CA TYR A 266 -20.66 43.36 5.69
C TYR A 266 -19.88 42.79 4.50
N SER A 267 -19.22 43.67 3.72
CA SER A 267 -18.36 43.23 2.62
C SER A 267 -17.19 42.32 3.09
N LEU A 268 -16.60 42.63 4.25
CA LEU A 268 -15.57 41.78 4.87
C LEU A 268 -16.13 40.43 5.30
N THR A 269 -17.36 40.42 5.87
CA THR A 269 -18.05 39.16 6.21
C THR A 269 -18.29 38.29 4.98
N LEU A 270 -18.73 38.90 3.86
CA LEU A 270 -18.86 38.18 2.58
C LEU A 270 -17.51 37.63 2.09
N GLY A 271 -16.47 38.46 2.14
CA GLY A 271 -15.12 38.01 1.77
C GLY A 271 -14.63 36.81 2.59
N ILE A 272 -14.84 36.85 3.90
CA ILE A 272 -14.52 35.75 4.80
C ILE A 272 -15.30 34.48 4.45
N THR A 273 -16.60 34.64 4.18
CA THR A 273 -17.47 33.55 3.75
C THR A 273 -16.92 32.87 2.50
N ILE A 274 -16.44 33.63 1.51
CA ILE A 274 -15.85 33.09 0.28
C ILE A 274 -14.57 32.35 0.55
N ILE A 275 -13.73 32.84 1.47
CA ILE A 275 -12.50 32.11 1.85
C ILE A 275 -12.86 30.75 2.43
N VAL A 276 -13.83 30.69 3.34
CA VAL A 276 -14.29 29.44 3.96
C VAL A 276 -14.87 28.48 2.91
N VAL A 277 -15.67 28.99 1.98
CA VAL A 277 -16.26 28.18 0.90
C VAL A 277 -15.21 27.63 -0.06
N ALA A 278 -14.21 28.47 -0.39
CA ALA A 278 -13.18 28.09 -1.36
C ALA A 278 -12.25 26.98 -0.86
N VAL A 279 -12.05 26.86 0.46
CA VAL A 279 -11.10 25.88 1.02
C VAL A 279 -11.75 24.51 1.17
N PRO A 280 -11.18 23.46 0.56
CA PRO A 280 -11.76 22.11 0.59
C PRO A 280 -11.46 21.40 1.94
N GLU A 281 -12.20 21.71 2.99
CA GLU A 281 -12.01 21.13 4.34
C GLU A 281 -12.26 19.62 4.39
N GLY A 282 -13.16 19.09 3.57
CA GLY A 282 -13.47 17.66 3.48
C GLY A 282 -12.33 16.80 2.89
N LEU A 283 -11.35 17.39 2.20
CA LEU A 283 -10.33 16.67 1.45
C LEU A 283 -9.35 15.87 2.32
N PRO A 284 -8.74 16.39 3.40
CA PRO A 284 -7.86 15.62 4.28
C PRO A 284 -8.58 14.45 4.94
N MET A 285 -9.81 14.67 5.39
CA MET A 285 -10.63 13.63 5.99
C MET A 285 -10.98 12.53 4.98
N MET A 286 -11.40 12.90 3.77
CA MET A 286 -11.72 11.96 2.70
C MET A 286 -10.54 11.04 2.39
N ILE A 287 -9.31 11.57 2.32
CA ILE A 287 -8.09 10.78 2.09
C ILE A 287 -7.94 9.72 3.16
N THR A 288 -8.04 10.11 4.43
CA THR A 288 -7.86 9.20 5.56
C THR A 288 -8.94 8.12 5.58
N LEU A 289 -10.18 8.48 5.26
CA LEU A 289 -11.30 7.53 5.15
C LEU A 289 -11.11 6.55 3.98
N VAL A 290 -10.71 7.03 2.80
CA VAL A 290 -10.46 6.18 1.64
C VAL A 290 -9.34 5.19 1.92
N LEU A 291 -8.22 5.65 2.48
CA LEU A 291 -7.09 4.79 2.82
C LEU A 291 -7.48 3.76 3.89
N SER A 292 -8.13 4.19 4.97
CA SER A 292 -8.56 3.31 6.07
C SER A 292 -9.61 2.28 5.62
N SER A 293 -10.60 2.69 4.79
CA SER A 293 -11.62 1.80 4.24
C SER A 293 -11.00 0.73 3.34
N ASN A 294 -10.11 1.14 2.42
CA ASN A 294 -9.45 0.21 1.51
C ASN A 294 -8.44 -0.70 2.22
N MET A 295 -7.75 -0.23 3.26
CA MET A 295 -6.90 -1.07 4.10
C MET A 295 -7.70 -2.21 4.76
N LYS A 296 -8.91 -1.93 5.30
CA LYS A 296 -9.79 -2.98 5.85
C LYS A 296 -10.25 -3.99 4.79
N ARG A 297 -10.48 -3.53 3.55
CA ARG A 297 -10.85 -4.41 2.44
C ARG A 297 -9.67 -5.26 2.01
N LEU A 298 -8.47 -4.67 1.91
CA LEU A 298 -7.23 -5.38 1.57
C LEU A 298 -6.90 -6.48 2.59
N LEU A 299 -7.13 -6.23 3.89
CA LEU A 299 -6.93 -7.26 4.91
C LEU A 299 -7.84 -8.48 4.70
N LYS A 300 -9.09 -8.28 4.22
CA LYS A 300 -9.98 -9.39 3.83
C LYS A 300 -9.50 -10.15 2.59
N GLU A 301 -8.65 -9.54 1.79
CA GLU A 301 -8.00 -10.11 0.61
C GLU A 301 -6.59 -10.63 0.92
N ASN A 302 -6.30 -10.95 2.18
CA ASN A 302 -5.00 -11.45 2.67
C ASN A 302 -3.83 -10.48 2.46
N VAL A 303 -4.08 -9.19 2.40
CA VAL A 303 -3.07 -8.14 2.27
C VAL A 303 -3.05 -7.27 3.51
N LEU A 304 -1.93 -7.29 4.21
CA LEU A 304 -1.69 -6.48 5.39
C LEU A 304 -0.88 -5.23 5.05
N VAL A 305 -1.50 -4.08 5.21
CA VAL A 305 -0.86 -2.79 4.97
C VAL A 305 -0.20 -2.29 6.25
N ARG A 306 1.10 -2.10 6.23
CA ARG A 306 1.88 -1.53 7.34
C ARG A 306 2.05 -0.02 7.22
N LYS A 307 2.23 0.48 6.00
CA LYS A 307 2.32 1.92 5.72
C LYS A 307 1.29 2.31 4.66
N LEU A 308 0.49 3.31 4.95
CA LEU A 308 -0.57 3.77 4.04
C LEU A 308 -0.04 4.24 2.68
N VAL A 309 1.18 4.81 2.67
CA VAL A 309 1.87 5.24 1.45
C VAL A 309 2.07 4.07 0.46
N GLY A 310 2.27 2.85 0.97
CA GLY A 310 2.45 1.67 0.14
C GLY A 310 1.25 1.35 -0.75
N ILE A 311 0.01 1.55 -0.27
CA ILE A 311 -1.19 1.32 -1.10
C ILE A 311 -1.24 2.35 -2.24
N GLU A 312 -0.97 3.60 -1.91
CA GLU A 312 -0.96 4.68 -2.89
C GLU A 312 0.08 4.44 -3.99
N SER A 313 1.31 4.15 -3.59
CA SER A 313 2.42 3.89 -4.51
C SER A 313 2.16 2.67 -5.39
N SER A 314 1.49 1.63 -4.85
CA SER A 314 1.13 0.43 -5.60
C SER A 314 0.21 0.73 -6.78
N GLY A 315 -0.71 1.69 -6.64
CA GLY A 315 -1.61 2.13 -7.73
C GLY A 315 -0.90 2.83 -8.89
N SER A 316 0.28 3.40 -8.63
CA SER A 316 1.11 4.14 -9.60
C SER A 316 2.30 3.34 -10.10
N LEU A 317 2.40 2.04 -9.79
CA LEU A 317 3.54 1.19 -10.07
C LEU A 317 3.84 1.14 -11.57
N ASN A 318 5.10 1.37 -11.96
CA ASN A 318 5.58 1.27 -13.34
C ASN A 318 6.40 0.00 -13.55
N ILE A 319 7.22 -0.38 -12.56
CA ILE A 319 8.07 -1.56 -12.61
C ILE A 319 8.01 -2.32 -11.28
N LEU A 320 7.85 -3.64 -11.36
CA LEU A 320 7.82 -4.55 -10.23
C LEU A 320 9.00 -5.51 -10.32
N TYR A 321 9.93 -5.39 -9.42
CA TYR A 321 11.00 -6.36 -9.19
C TYR A 321 10.47 -7.47 -8.28
N THR A 322 10.54 -8.71 -8.74
CA THR A 322 10.01 -9.84 -7.98
C THR A 322 11.09 -10.89 -7.76
N ASP A 323 11.21 -11.35 -6.51
CA ASP A 323 11.97 -12.55 -6.27
C ASP A 323 11.26 -13.76 -6.84
N LYS A 324 12.02 -14.78 -7.22
CA LYS A 324 11.50 -16.04 -7.75
C LYS A 324 10.93 -16.91 -6.64
N THR A 325 11.77 -17.19 -5.63
CA THR A 325 11.53 -18.20 -4.60
C THR A 325 10.46 -17.74 -3.62
N GLY A 326 9.48 -18.61 -3.31
CA GLY A 326 8.41 -18.26 -2.38
C GLY A 326 7.36 -17.27 -2.92
N THR A 327 7.68 -16.51 -3.98
CA THR A 327 6.78 -15.52 -4.61
C THR A 327 6.15 -16.06 -5.91
N LEU A 328 6.98 -16.35 -6.91
CA LEU A 328 6.53 -16.90 -8.20
C LEU A 328 6.43 -18.42 -8.18
N THR A 329 7.21 -19.04 -7.32
CA THR A 329 7.22 -20.47 -7.08
C THR A 329 6.72 -20.78 -5.67
N LYS A 330 6.44 -22.05 -5.40
CA LYS A 330 5.98 -22.50 -4.08
C LYS A 330 7.04 -22.35 -2.96
N GLY A 331 8.31 -22.12 -3.33
CA GLY A 331 9.44 -22.03 -2.40
C GLY A 331 9.77 -23.36 -1.74
N LYS A 332 9.19 -24.45 -2.24
CA LYS A 332 9.42 -25.80 -1.76
C LYS A 332 10.05 -26.61 -2.87
N LEU A 333 11.31 -26.95 -2.69
CA LEU A 333 11.98 -27.88 -3.60
C LEU A 333 11.34 -29.27 -3.49
N GLU A 334 10.98 -29.87 -4.61
CA GLU A 334 10.53 -31.24 -4.69
C GLU A 334 11.37 -32.01 -5.70
N MET A 335 11.79 -33.22 -5.33
CA MET A 335 12.37 -34.14 -6.30
C MET A 335 11.24 -34.72 -7.14
N VAL A 336 11.23 -34.37 -8.43
CA VAL A 336 10.16 -34.68 -9.36
C VAL A 336 10.46 -35.89 -10.23
N GLY A 337 11.69 -36.35 -10.15
CA GLY A 337 12.07 -37.55 -10.88
C GLY A 337 13.56 -37.89 -10.78
N PHE A 338 13.88 -39.01 -11.35
CA PHE A 338 15.25 -39.50 -11.53
C PHE A 338 15.45 -39.94 -12.99
N ALA A 339 16.56 -39.55 -13.60
CA ALA A 339 16.88 -39.98 -14.96
C ALA A 339 18.17 -40.84 -14.97
N SER A 340 18.09 -42.03 -15.58
CA SER A 340 19.27 -42.89 -15.77
C SER A 340 20.13 -42.37 -16.93
N TYR A 341 21.37 -42.86 -17.03
CA TYR A 341 22.25 -42.54 -18.16
C TYR A 341 21.66 -42.89 -19.51
N ASP A 342 20.91 -44.01 -19.59
CA ASP A 342 20.24 -44.49 -20.80
C ASP A 342 19.01 -43.64 -21.22
N GLY A 343 18.68 -42.60 -20.47
CA GLY A 343 17.60 -41.63 -20.79
C GLY A 343 16.24 -42.03 -20.23
N ASN A 344 16.11 -43.10 -19.46
CA ASN A 344 14.87 -43.46 -18.82
C ASN A 344 14.55 -42.51 -17.67
N LEU A 345 13.36 -41.91 -17.70
CA LEU A 345 12.87 -40.99 -16.69
C LEU A 345 11.87 -41.70 -15.75
N TYR A 346 12.17 -41.68 -14.46
CA TYR A 346 11.35 -42.29 -13.41
C TYR A 346 10.75 -41.15 -12.57
N LYS A 347 9.43 -40.99 -12.65
CA LYS A 347 8.72 -39.93 -11.91
C LYS A 347 8.41 -40.31 -10.47
N SER A 348 8.35 -41.58 -10.16
CA SER A 348 8.12 -42.10 -8.80
C SER A 348 9.28 -43.03 -8.39
N PHE A 349 9.64 -42.96 -7.12
CA PHE A 349 10.66 -43.87 -6.56
C PHE A 349 10.21 -45.35 -6.62
N SER A 350 8.91 -45.63 -6.54
CA SER A 350 8.34 -46.96 -6.68
C SER A 350 8.66 -47.61 -8.02
N ASP A 351 8.85 -46.87 -9.08
CA ASP A 351 9.08 -47.37 -10.43
C ASP A 351 10.52 -47.89 -10.58
N ILE A 352 11.49 -47.15 -10.01
CA ILE A 352 12.91 -47.55 -10.07
C ILE A 352 13.28 -48.57 -8.98
N ARG A 353 12.56 -48.63 -7.86
CA ARG A 353 12.81 -49.57 -6.77
C ARG A 353 12.72 -51.05 -7.19
N LYS A 354 12.06 -51.30 -8.32
CA LYS A 354 11.88 -52.63 -8.90
C LYS A 354 13.15 -53.19 -9.53
N CYS A 355 14.20 -52.39 -9.74
CA CYS A 355 15.42 -52.82 -10.37
C CYS A 355 16.65 -52.56 -9.45
N LYS A 356 17.78 -53.21 -9.76
CA LYS A 356 18.99 -53.14 -8.93
C LYS A 356 19.59 -51.72 -8.87
N LEU A 357 19.43 -50.92 -9.93
CA LEU A 357 19.76 -49.48 -9.94
C LEU A 357 19.01 -48.72 -8.85
N GLY A 358 17.75 -49.07 -8.57
CA GLY A 358 16.96 -48.47 -7.51
C GLY A 358 17.51 -48.69 -6.12
N GLU A 359 18.06 -49.90 -5.84
CA GLU A 359 18.72 -50.20 -4.57
C GLU A 359 19.96 -49.29 -4.36
N ILE A 360 20.83 -49.20 -5.37
CA ILE A 360 22.03 -48.36 -5.35
C ILE A 360 21.64 -46.87 -5.16
N LEU A 361 20.59 -46.41 -5.85
CA LEU A 361 20.07 -45.07 -5.72
C LEU A 361 19.51 -44.81 -4.31
N GLU A 362 18.73 -45.76 -3.74
CA GLU A 362 18.17 -45.64 -2.40
C GLU A 362 19.26 -45.42 -1.35
N LEU A 363 20.34 -46.22 -1.43
CA LEU A 363 21.49 -46.09 -0.53
C LEU A 363 22.14 -44.74 -0.61
N ASN A 364 22.32 -44.21 -1.83
CA ASN A 364 22.86 -42.85 -2.01
C ASN A 364 21.91 -41.78 -1.45
N LEU A 365 20.62 -41.83 -1.78
CA LEU A 365 19.65 -40.80 -1.40
C LEU A 365 19.35 -40.77 0.11
N VAL A 366 19.40 -41.94 0.77
CA VAL A 366 19.10 -42.09 2.20
C VAL A 366 20.33 -41.85 3.06
N TYR A 367 21.48 -42.48 2.76
CA TYR A 367 22.65 -42.38 3.61
C TYR A 367 23.50 -41.14 3.34
N ASN A 368 23.56 -40.67 2.08
CA ASN A 368 24.20 -39.40 1.72
C ASN A 368 23.24 -38.23 1.83
N ASN A 369 22.59 -38.15 2.99
CA ASN A 369 21.54 -37.15 3.28
C ASN A 369 21.62 -36.77 4.76
N GLN A 370 21.54 -35.46 5.04
CA GLN A 370 21.58 -34.91 6.39
C GLN A 370 20.17 -34.83 7.05
N ALA A 371 19.08 -34.97 6.26
CA ALA A 371 17.72 -35.04 6.78
C ALA A 371 17.41 -36.48 7.26
N ASN A 372 16.48 -36.60 8.21
CA ASN A 372 16.03 -37.87 8.77
C ASN A 372 14.51 -37.86 8.99
N TYR A 373 13.88 -39.04 8.88
CA TYR A 373 12.53 -39.23 9.37
C TYR A 373 12.54 -39.46 10.89
N ILE A 374 11.81 -38.68 11.64
CA ILE A 374 11.59 -38.84 13.08
C ILE A 374 10.09 -38.69 13.32
N SER A 375 9.44 -39.76 13.77
CA SER A 375 7.97 -39.78 14.05
C SER A 375 7.10 -39.33 12.87
N GLY A 376 7.46 -39.71 11.65
CA GLY A 376 6.73 -39.38 10.43
C GLY A 376 7.04 -37.99 9.83
N GLU A 377 7.87 -37.20 10.49
CA GLU A 377 8.28 -35.87 9.99
C GLU A 377 9.76 -35.90 9.53
N ILE A 378 10.06 -35.09 8.50
CA ILE A 378 11.44 -34.94 8.00
C ILE A 378 12.12 -33.79 8.74
N ILE A 379 13.15 -34.15 9.54
CA ILE A 379 13.87 -33.18 10.38
C ILE A 379 15.34 -33.09 9.96
N GLY A 380 15.93 -31.90 10.07
CA GLY A 380 17.35 -31.67 9.72
C GLY A 380 17.57 -31.52 8.22
N GLY A 381 18.85 -31.44 7.83
CA GLY A 381 19.28 -31.28 6.45
C GLY A 381 18.84 -29.96 5.80
N ASN A 382 19.38 -29.68 4.63
CA ASN A 382 18.95 -28.54 3.82
C ASN A 382 17.68 -28.87 3.02
N THR A 383 17.09 -27.86 2.34
CA THR A 383 15.86 -28.01 1.56
C THR A 383 15.97 -29.07 0.45
N THR A 384 17.15 -29.21 -0.18
CA THR A 384 17.43 -30.23 -1.19
C THR A 384 17.42 -31.64 -0.58
N ASP A 385 18.05 -31.81 0.58
CA ASP A 385 18.09 -33.06 1.28
C ASP A 385 16.69 -33.53 1.73
N ARG A 386 15.87 -32.59 2.23
CA ARG A 386 14.46 -32.85 2.59
C ARG A 386 13.62 -33.24 1.37
N ALA A 387 13.78 -32.57 0.24
CA ALA A 387 13.10 -32.91 -1.00
C ALA A 387 13.43 -34.31 -1.51
N ILE A 388 14.71 -34.68 -1.46
CA ILE A 388 15.21 -36.00 -1.83
C ILE A 388 14.63 -37.07 -0.91
N LEU A 389 14.66 -36.83 0.40
CA LEU A 389 14.17 -37.80 1.37
C LEU A 389 12.65 -37.99 1.27
N LYS A 390 11.90 -36.93 0.98
CA LYS A 390 10.46 -36.99 0.73
C LYS A 390 10.12 -37.86 -0.49
N TYR A 391 10.91 -37.80 -1.56
CA TYR A 391 10.72 -38.61 -2.78
C TYR A 391 10.95 -40.09 -2.52
N VAL A 392 11.95 -40.43 -1.71
CA VAL A 392 12.25 -41.83 -1.34
C VAL A 392 11.23 -42.43 -0.38
N GLY A 393 10.64 -41.58 0.49
CA GLY A 393 9.74 -42.00 1.56
C GLY A 393 10.49 -42.51 2.80
N GLU A 394 9.77 -43.04 3.77
CA GLU A 394 10.34 -43.55 4.99
C GLU A 394 11.12 -44.84 4.69
N SER A 395 12.42 -44.80 4.86
CA SER A 395 13.35 -45.89 4.60
C SER A 395 14.35 -46.01 5.78
N GLY A 396 14.53 -47.25 6.23
CA GLY A 396 15.37 -47.52 7.42
C GLY A 396 16.86 -47.30 7.16
N LYS A 397 17.48 -46.36 7.86
CA LYS A 397 18.97 -46.16 7.87
C LYS A 397 19.73 -47.18 8.70
N SER A 398 19.10 -48.26 9.19
CA SER A 398 19.70 -49.16 10.16
C SER A 398 20.45 -50.33 9.54
N LYS A 399 20.35 -50.52 8.21
CA LYS A 399 20.86 -51.76 7.55
C LYS A 399 22.38 -51.76 7.36
N TYR A 400 23.01 -50.62 7.12
CA TYR A 400 24.44 -50.52 6.82
C TYR A 400 25.15 -49.51 7.72
N ARG A 401 26.42 -49.82 8.11
CA ARG A 401 27.24 -48.93 8.94
C ARG A 401 27.93 -47.89 8.08
N VAL A 402 27.84 -46.63 8.48
CA VAL A 402 28.57 -45.49 7.90
C VAL A 402 30.01 -45.52 8.40
N LEU A 403 30.98 -45.62 7.48
CA LEU A 403 32.41 -45.65 7.78
C LEU A 403 33.04 -44.24 7.73
N GLU A 404 32.66 -43.46 6.72
CA GLU A 404 33.18 -42.13 6.51
C GLU A 404 32.05 -41.24 5.91
N ARG A 405 32.02 -39.97 6.25
CA ARG A 405 31.12 -39.00 5.67
C ARG A 405 31.86 -37.71 5.38
N LYS A 406 31.69 -37.16 4.14
CA LYS A 406 32.11 -35.82 3.76
C LYS A 406 30.89 -35.04 3.41
N GLU A 407 30.66 -33.97 4.16
CA GLU A 407 29.51 -33.06 3.94
C GLU A 407 29.72 -32.24 2.67
N PHE A 408 28.62 -31.71 2.17
CA PHE A 408 28.66 -30.82 1.00
C PHE A 408 29.43 -29.52 1.33
N SER A 409 30.37 -29.16 0.46
CA SER A 409 30.99 -27.84 0.49
C SER A 409 30.87 -27.18 -0.88
N SER A 410 30.75 -25.85 -0.88
CA SER A 410 30.67 -25.04 -2.11
C SER A 410 31.95 -25.14 -2.94
N GLU A 411 33.08 -25.46 -2.33
CA GLU A 411 34.37 -25.65 -2.97
C GLU A 411 34.44 -26.98 -3.71
N LEU A 412 34.02 -28.07 -3.03
CA LEU A 412 34.04 -29.43 -3.62
C LEU A 412 32.86 -29.68 -4.55
N LYS A 413 31.73 -29.00 -4.33
CA LYS A 413 30.45 -29.13 -5.08
C LYS A 413 29.82 -30.52 -5.03
N TYR A 414 30.21 -31.37 -4.09
CA TYR A 414 29.62 -32.68 -3.83
C TYR A 414 29.70 -33.07 -2.36
N SER A 415 28.86 -34.03 -1.97
CA SER A 415 28.91 -34.74 -0.69
C SER A 415 29.17 -36.22 -0.95
N SER A 416 29.77 -36.95 0.02
CA SER A 416 30.00 -38.40 -0.09
C SER A 416 29.80 -39.12 1.24
N VAL A 417 29.40 -40.38 1.14
CA VAL A 417 29.31 -41.31 2.28
C VAL A 417 29.91 -42.65 1.90
N LYS A 418 30.74 -43.23 2.76
CA LYS A 418 31.28 -44.56 2.61
C LYS A 418 30.53 -45.50 3.54
N LEU A 419 29.95 -46.56 2.94
CA LEU A 419 29.15 -47.55 3.66
C LEU A 419 29.81 -48.91 3.63
N ASN A 420 29.56 -49.72 4.66
CA ASN A 420 29.90 -51.13 4.67
C ASN A 420 28.90 -51.93 3.81
N TYR A 421 28.93 -51.67 2.49
CA TYR A 421 28.10 -52.29 1.46
C TYR A 421 29.00 -52.87 0.37
N GLU A 422 28.85 -54.14 0.00
CA GLU A 422 29.61 -54.81 -1.06
C GLU A 422 31.14 -54.52 -1.06
N GLY A 423 31.77 -54.58 0.15
CA GLY A 423 33.21 -54.33 0.32
C GLY A 423 33.61 -52.86 0.37
N ASN A 424 32.85 -52.04 1.13
CA ASN A 424 33.12 -50.63 1.40
C ASN A 424 32.93 -49.70 0.18
N THR A 425 31.70 -49.49 -0.21
CA THR A 425 31.33 -48.64 -1.35
C THR A 425 31.14 -47.18 -0.92
N THR A 426 31.67 -46.28 -1.70
CA THR A 426 31.47 -44.81 -1.56
C THR A 426 30.32 -44.37 -2.46
N PHE A 427 29.37 -43.60 -1.90
CA PHE A 427 28.26 -42.97 -2.60
C PHE A 427 28.51 -41.49 -2.64
N VAL A 428 28.38 -40.88 -3.82
CA VAL A 428 28.64 -39.47 -4.09
C VAL A 428 27.39 -38.81 -4.67
N LYS A 429 27.07 -37.59 -4.21
CA LYS A 429 25.95 -36.76 -4.70
C LYS A 429 26.42 -35.33 -4.84
N GLY A 430 26.23 -34.72 -5.98
CA GLY A 430 26.67 -33.32 -6.19
C GLY A 430 26.37 -32.78 -7.58
N ALA A 431 27.07 -31.69 -7.92
CA ALA A 431 26.94 -31.05 -9.23
C ALA A 431 27.30 -32.06 -10.35
N TYR A 432 26.46 -32.17 -11.35
CA TYR A 432 26.57 -33.19 -12.38
C TYR A 432 27.86 -33.06 -13.22
N GLU A 433 28.36 -31.83 -13.39
CA GLU A 433 29.60 -31.55 -14.10
C GLU A 433 30.80 -32.13 -13.33
N VAL A 434 30.77 -31.99 -11.99
CA VAL A 434 31.86 -32.45 -11.12
C VAL A 434 31.77 -33.93 -10.87
N VAL A 435 30.59 -34.46 -10.58
CA VAL A 435 30.41 -35.90 -10.31
C VAL A 435 30.58 -36.68 -11.61
N GLY A 436 30.05 -36.20 -12.73
CA GLY A 436 30.18 -36.85 -14.05
C GLY A 436 31.60 -36.98 -14.52
N SER A 437 32.44 -35.93 -14.30
CA SER A 437 33.87 -36.00 -14.67
C SER A 437 34.69 -37.04 -13.91
N LYS A 438 34.20 -37.49 -12.74
CA LYS A 438 34.83 -38.52 -11.91
C LYS A 438 34.39 -39.94 -12.27
N CYS A 439 33.38 -40.09 -13.16
CA CYS A 439 32.80 -41.39 -13.50
C CYS A 439 33.39 -41.95 -14.79
N LYS A 440 33.85 -43.19 -14.74
CA LYS A 440 34.30 -43.95 -15.93
C LYS A 440 33.25 -44.90 -16.48
N TYR A 441 32.30 -45.29 -15.61
CA TYR A 441 31.27 -46.28 -15.92
C TYR A 441 29.89 -45.68 -15.54
N TYR A 442 28.81 -46.31 -16.02
CA TYR A 442 27.44 -46.03 -15.59
C TYR A 442 26.72 -47.33 -15.26
N TYR A 443 25.69 -47.24 -14.38
CA TYR A 443 24.83 -48.38 -14.07
C TYR A 443 23.65 -48.45 -15.02
N ARG A 444 23.36 -49.65 -15.52
CA ARG A 444 22.10 -49.98 -16.15
C ARG A 444 21.05 -50.42 -15.13
N CYS A 445 19.78 -50.55 -15.55
CA CYS A 445 18.68 -50.89 -14.65
C CYS A 445 18.90 -52.24 -13.96
N ASP A 446 19.50 -53.22 -14.63
CA ASP A 446 19.83 -54.54 -14.11
C ASP A 446 21.05 -54.56 -13.15
N GLY A 447 21.68 -53.41 -12.94
CA GLY A 447 22.90 -53.27 -12.11
C GLY A 447 24.21 -53.58 -12.84
N SER A 448 24.19 -53.95 -14.11
CA SER A 448 25.40 -54.09 -14.91
C SER A 448 26.05 -52.74 -15.20
N ARG A 449 27.35 -52.73 -15.47
CA ARG A 449 28.11 -51.49 -15.75
C ARG A 449 28.36 -51.33 -17.23
N GLY A 450 28.06 -50.18 -17.78
CA GLY A 450 28.46 -49.74 -19.11
C GLY A 450 29.62 -48.72 -19.03
N ILE A 451 30.37 -48.58 -20.11
CA ILE A 451 31.48 -47.61 -20.20
C ILE A 451 30.96 -46.27 -20.70
N ILE A 452 31.28 -45.18 -20.01
CA ILE A 452 31.01 -43.80 -20.49
C ILE A 452 32.05 -43.46 -21.55
N LYS A 453 31.65 -43.44 -22.81
CA LYS A 453 32.53 -43.13 -23.94
C LYS A 453 32.94 -41.67 -23.98
N ASN A 454 32.04 -40.78 -23.60
CA ASN A 454 32.26 -39.31 -23.64
C ASN A 454 31.59 -38.63 -22.44
N VAL A 455 32.39 -38.03 -21.57
CA VAL A 455 31.85 -37.26 -20.42
C VAL A 455 31.08 -36.01 -20.85
N SER A 456 31.45 -35.41 -22.01
CA SER A 456 30.73 -34.27 -22.53
C SER A 456 29.29 -34.60 -22.91
N GLU A 457 28.95 -35.83 -23.30
CA GLU A 457 27.57 -36.27 -23.56
C GLU A 457 26.75 -36.30 -22.27
N LEU A 458 27.36 -36.79 -21.18
CA LEU A 458 26.73 -36.79 -19.86
C LEU A 458 26.43 -35.37 -19.38
N VAL A 459 27.40 -34.46 -19.53
CA VAL A 459 27.20 -33.05 -19.16
C VAL A 459 26.11 -32.42 -20.03
N SER A 460 26.10 -32.68 -21.34
CA SER A 460 25.07 -32.17 -22.26
C SER A 460 23.66 -32.64 -21.87
N LYS A 461 23.48 -33.89 -21.43
CA LYS A 461 22.19 -34.40 -20.91
C LYS A 461 21.78 -33.67 -19.62
N GLY A 462 22.69 -33.38 -18.71
CA GLY A 462 22.48 -32.58 -17.53
C GLY A 462 22.06 -31.16 -17.88
N ASP A 463 22.70 -30.54 -18.88
CA ASP A 463 22.34 -29.20 -19.39
C ASP A 463 20.95 -29.18 -20.01
N GLU A 464 20.53 -30.23 -20.70
CA GLU A 464 19.17 -30.34 -21.27
C GLU A 464 18.11 -30.35 -20.16
N PHE A 465 18.28 -31.11 -19.10
CA PHE A 465 17.37 -31.03 -17.94
C PHE A 465 17.40 -29.67 -17.28
N THR A 466 18.55 -29.03 -17.17
CA THR A 466 18.68 -27.67 -16.61
C THR A 466 17.98 -26.65 -17.50
N LYS A 467 18.06 -26.76 -18.84
CA LYS A 467 17.31 -25.92 -19.80
C LYS A 467 15.79 -26.08 -19.63
N ASN A 468 15.33 -27.26 -19.20
CA ASN A 468 13.92 -27.53 -18.90
C ASN A 468 13.51 -27.08 -17.48
N GLY A 469 14.33 -26.29 -16.78
CA GLY A 469 14.00 -25.68 -15.49
C GLY A 469 14.23 -26.57 -14.27
N TYR A 470 14.90 -27.73 -14.43
CA TYR A 470 15.25 -28.57 -13.30
C TYR A 470 16.57 -28.15 -12.66
N ARG A 471 16.62 -28.20 -11.34
CA ARG A 471 17.89 -28.24 -10.62
C ARG A 471 18.39 -29.68 -10.66
N VAL A 472 19.51 -29.89 -11.31
CA VAL A 472 20.06 -31.24 -11.59
C VAL A 472 21.23 -31.56 -10.65
N LEU A 473 21.15 -32.67 -9.95
CA LEU A 473 22.27 -33.25 -9.22
C LEU A 473 22.59 -34.63 -9.82
N ALA A 474 23.84 -35.04 -9.76
CA ALA A 474 24.26 -36.36 -10.14
C ALA A 474 24.52 -37.27 -8.94
N CYS A 475 24.18 -38.53 -9.08
CA CYS A 475 24.57 -39.60 -8.17
C CYS A 475 25.61 -40.52 -8.80
N ALA A 476 26.58 -40.92 -8.02
CA ALA A 476 27.57 -41.93 -8.41
C ALA A 476 27.87 -42.88 -7.22
N SER A 477 28.30 -44.08 -7.52
CA SER A 477 28.80 -45.02 -6.50
C SER A 477 29.98 -45.84 -7.01
N GLY A 478 30.87 -46.26 -6.12
CA GLY A 478 32.05 -47.05 -6.50
C GLY A 478 32.97 -47.37 -5.35
N LYS A 479 34.02 -48.14 -5.66
CA LYS A 479 35.07 -48.45 -4.70
C LYS A 479 36.29 -47.59 -5.03
N ASP A 480 36.86 -46.96 -4.01
CA ASP A 480 38.00 -46.05 -4.11
C ASP A 480 37.85 -44.98 -5.23
N ASP A 481 38.81 -44.84 -6.16
CA ASP A 481 38.78 -43.84 -7.23
C ASP A 481 37.99 -44.23 -8.49
N SER A 482 37.30 -45.41 -8.48
CA SER A 482 36.52 -45.90 -9.61
C SER A 482 35.02 -45.70 -9.41
N LEU A 483 34.52 -44.52 -9.72
CA LEU A 483 33.10 -44.19 -9.63
C LEU A 483 32.33 -44.59 -10.89
N SER A 484 31.12 -45.11 -10.68
CA SER A 484 30.13 -45.40 -11.71
C SER A 484 28.97 -44.45 -11.55
N PHE A 485 28.54 -43.83 -12.61
CA PHE A 485 27.41 -42.91 -12.63
C PHE A 485 26.09 -43.67 -12.41
N VAL A 486 25.28 -43.24 -11.45
CA VAL A 486 23.98 -43.83 -11.13
C VAL A 486 22.89 -43.15 -11.94
N GLY A 487 22.84 -41.81 -11.95
CA GLY A 487 21.89 -41.03 -12.69
C GLY A 487 21.75 -39.59 -12.20
N PHE A 488 20.79 -38.88 -12.78
CA PHE A 488 20.45 -37.51 -12.45
C PHE A 488 19.23 -37.43 -11.52
N ILE A 489 19.37 -36.70 -10.46
CA ILE A 489 18.28 -36.28 -9.59
C ILE A 489 17.70 -34.99 -10.15
N LEU A 490 16.39 -34.99 -10.44
CA LEU A 490 15.69 -33.85 -10.98
C LEU A 490 14.86 -33.21 -9.87
N ILE A 491 15.19 -31.98 -9.52
CA ILE A 491 14.54 -31.22 -8.47
C ILE A 491 13.92 -29.97 -9.12
N LYS A 492 12.69 -29.65 -8.78
CA LYS A 492 12.00 -28.47 -9.27
C LYS A 492 11.36 -27.72 -8.11
N ASP A 493 11.38 -26.41 -8.18
CA ASP A 493 10.51 -25.53 -7.39
C ASP A 493 9.34 -25.15 -8.30
N GLU A 494 8.17 -25.72 -8.00
CA GLU A 494 7.00 -25.57 -8.87
C GLU A 494 6.52 -24.13 -8.94
N VAL A 495 6.23 -23.69 -10.17
CA VAL A 495 5.59 -22.41 -10.43
C VAL A 495 4.17 -22.43 -9.85
N ARG A 496 3.78 -21.34 -9.20
CA ARG A 496 2.41 -21.16 -8.73
C ARG A 496 1.49 -20.84 -9.93
N GLU A 497 0.36 -21.49 -10.06
CA GLU A 497 -0.60 -21.21 -11.12
C GLU A 497 -1.09 -19.76 -11.08
N GLU A 498 -1.24 -19.23 -9.85
CA GLU A 498 -1.64 -17.85 -9.61
C GLU A 498 -0.58 -16.84 -10.08
N ALA A 499 0.69 -17.20 -10.09
CA ALA A 499 1.76 -16.34 -10.58
C ALA A 499 1.63 -16.08 -12.09
N VAL A 500 1.30 -17.12 -12.87
CA VAL A 500 1.09 -16.98 -14.33
C VAL A 500 -0.02 -15.99 -14.63
N SER A 501 -1.20 -16.19 -14.02
CA SER A 501 -2.35 -15.29 -14.21
C SER A 501 -2.10 -13.89 -13.64
N GLY A 502 -1.35 -13.79 -12.54
CA GLY A 502 -0.99 -12.53 -11.90
C GLY A 502 -0.03 -11.69 -12.75
N ILE A 503 1.04 -12.30 -13.30
CA ILE A 503 1.99 -11.63 -14.19
C ILE A 503 1.27 -11.11 -15.44
N LYS A 504 0.37 -11.92 -16.03
CA LYS A 504 -0.47 -11.47 -17.14
C LYS A 504 -1.26 -10.22 -16.77
N SER A 505 -1.95 -10.22 -15.63
CA SER A 505 -2.74 -9.08 -15.16
C SER A 505 -1.89 -7.83 -14.90
N VAL A 506 -0.69 -7.98 -14.36
CA VAL A 506 0.27 -6.88 -14.13
C VAL A 506 0.78 -6.32 -15.45
N SER A 507 1.07 -7.19 -16.43
CA SER A 507 1.48 -6.79 -17.78
C SER A 507 0.34 -6.05 -18.52
N GLU A 508 -0.90 -6.55 -18.46
CA GLU A 508 -2.08 -5.87 -19.03
C GLU A 508 -2.32 -4.51 -18.39
N ALA A 509 -1.93 -4.35 -17.11
CA ALA A 509 -1.96 -3.08 -16.40
C ALA A 509 -0.83 -2.11 -16.80
N GLY A 510 0.00 -2.47 -17.78
CA GLY A 510 1.12 -1.67 -18.26
C GLY A 510 2.30 -1.61 -17.30
N ILE A 511 2.40 -2.54 -16.36
CA ILE A 511 3.48 -2.61 -15.37
C ILE A 511 4.51 -3.64 -15.84
N GLN A 512 5.74 -3.22 -15.96
CA GLN A 512 6.85 -4.11 -16.26
C GLN A 512 7.17 -4.97 -15.03
N THR A 513 7.27 -6.29 -15.22
CA THR A 513 7.78 -7.20 -14.18
C THR A 513 9.17 -7.67 -14.53
N VAL A 514 10.08 -7.69 -13.55
CA VAL A 514 11.46 -8.17 -13.67
C VAL A 514 11.71 -9.20 -12.58
N MET A 515 12.01 -10.44 -12.96
CA MET A 515 12.38 -11.49 -12.03
C MET A 515 13.85 -11.38 -11.65
N ILE A 516 14.14 -11.41 -10.33
CA ILE A 516 15.50 -11.39 -9.79
C ILE A 516 15.70 -12.67 -8.96
N THR A 517 16.72 -13.47 -9.26
CA THR A 517 16.92 -14.75 -8.61
C THR A 517 18.39 -15.10 -8.44
N GLY A 518 18.71 -15.89 -7.40
CA GLY A 518 20.03 -16.51 -7.21
C GLY A 518 20.29 -17.69 -8.13
N ASP A 519 19.30 -18.19 -8.88
CA ASP A 519 19.45 -19.32 -9.80
C ASP A 519 20.36 -18.98 -10.98
N ASN A 520 20.85 -20.04 -11.65
CA ASN A 520 21.61 -19.88 -12.89
C ASN A 520 20.71 -19.33 -14.03
N LYS A 521 21.36 -18.75 -15.06
CA LYS A 521 20.70 -18.10 -16.19
C LYS A 521 19.72 -19.00 -16.94
N LEU A 522 20.07 -20.29 -17.13
CA LEU A 522 19.25 -21.25 -17.88
C LEU A 522 17.97 -21.59 -17.15
N THR A 523 18.06 -21.93 -15.85
CA THR A 523 16.88 -22.21 -15.01
C THR A 523 15.98 -20.97 -14.89
N ALA A 524 16.56 -19.79 -14.66
CA ALA A 524 15.81 -18.56 -14.54
C ALA A 524 15.06 -18.21 -15.85
N THR A 525 15.72 -18.40 -17.00
CA THR A 525 15.10 -18.18 -18.32
C THR A 525 13.96 -19.16 -18.57
N SER A 526 14.11 -20.44 -18.20
CA SER A 526 13.07 -21.45 -18.37
C SER A 526 11.82 -21.11 -17.55
N ILE A 527 11.99 -20.76 -16.28
CA ILE A 527 10.88 -20.36 -15.40
C ILE A 527 10.22 -19.09 -15.91
N ALA A 528 11.00 -18.09 -16.34
CA ALA A 528 10.47 -16.85 -16.87
C ALA A 528 9.63 -17.04 -18.16
N LYS A 529 9.99 -18.00 -18.99
CA LYS A 529 9.17 -18.43 -20.14
C LYS A 529 7.90 -19.15 -19.70
N GLU A 530 8.01 -20.06 -18.74
CA GLU A 530 6.86 -20.82 -18.20
C GLU A 530 5.78 -19.90 -17.60
N ILE A 531 6.18 -18.82 -16.91
CA ILE A 531 5.24 -17.84 -16.32
C ILE A 531 4.80 -16.73 -17.30
N GLY A 532 5.29 -16.75 -18.55
CA GLY A 532 4.93 -15.76 -19.57
C GLY A 532 5.60 -14.38 -19.38
N LEU A 533 6.69 -14.31 -18.62
CA LEU A 533 7.45 -13.08 -18.40
C LEU A 533 8.32 -12.72 -19.60
N ILE A 534 8.91 -13.72 -20.26
CA ILE A 534 9.65 -13.60 -21.52
C ILE A 534 8.69 -13.98 -22.65
N SER A 535 8.43 -13.02 -23.54
CA SER A 535 7.51 -13.17 -24.66
C SER A 535 8.11 -12.75 -26.01
N SER A 536 9.25 -12.09 -26.02
CA SER A 536 9.92 -11.55 -27.20
C SER A 536 11.41 -11.89 -27.20
N GLU A 537 12.02 -11.96 -28.38
CA GLU A 537 13.47 -12.09 -28.53
C GLU A 537 14.24 -10.84 -28.08
N GLU A 538 13.56 -9.71 -27.97
CA GLU A 538 14.13 -8.46 -27.46
C GLU A 538 14.22 -8.42 -25.93
N ASP A 539 13.58 -9.36 -25.23
CA ASP A 539 13.59 -9.43 -23.78
C ASP A 539 14.97 -9.80 -23.25
N ILE A 540 15.49 -8.97 -22.34
CA ILE A 540 16.87 -9.06 -21.87
C ILE A 540 16.93 -9.92 -20.61
N VAL A 541 17.84 -10.91 -20.64
CA VAL A 541 18.20 -11.77 -19.49
C VAL A 541 19.69 -11.59 -19.19
N LEU A 542 20.02 -11.12 -17.99
CA LEU A 542 21.38 -10.88 -17.52
C LEU A 542 21.74 -11.74 -16.32
N THR A 543 23.03 -11.97 -16.14
CA THR A 543 23.59 -12.41 -14.86
C THR A 543 24.08 -11.21 -14.04
N SER A 544 24.26 -11.41 -12.72
CA SER A 544 24.89 -10.39 -11.85
C SER A 544 26.24 -9.92 -12.41
N GLU A 545 27.07 -10.83 -12.90
CA GLU A 545 28.38 -10.50 -13.49
C GLU A 545 28.25 -9.60 -14.74
N GLU A 546 27.33 -9.93 -15.64
CA GLU A 546 27.04 -9.12 -16.84
C GLU A 546 26.51 -7.73 -16.44
N LEU A 547 25.61 -7.66 -15.43
CA LEU A 547 25.05 -6.42 -14.90
C LEU A 547 26.13 -5.52 -14.27
N ASN A 548 27.06 -6.10 -13.51
CA ASN A 548 28.11 -5.37 -12.80
C ASN A 548 29.24 -4.87 -13.73
N LYS A 549 29.37 -5.43 -14.93
CA LYS A 549 30.27 -4.90 -15.97
C LYS A 549 29.71 -3.67 -16.67
N MET A 550 28.41 -3.36 -16.51
CA MET A 550 27.74 -2.22 -17.14
C MET A 550 27.80 -0.99 -16.24
N SER A 551 28.02 0.18 -16.85
CA SER A 551 27.83 1.46 -16.18
C SER A 551 26.35 1.74 -15.90
N ASP A 552 26.04 2.62 -14.93
CA ASP A 552 24.66 2.98 -14.57
C ASP A 552 23.88 3.56 -15.77
N ALA A 553 24.55 4.31 -16.65
CA ALA A 553 23.95 4.84 -17.88
C ALA A 553 23.57 3.72 -18.87
N GLN A 554 24.37 2.65 -18.96
CA GLN A 554 24.05 1.49 -19.78
C GLN A 554 22.89 0.68 -19.19
N VAL A 555 22.92 0.46 -17.86
CA VAL A 555 21.82 -0.24 -17.16
C VAL A 555 20.50 0.51 -17.34
N LYS A 556 20.45 1.84 -17.20
CA LYS A 556 19.23 2.64 -17.43
C LYS A 556 18.66 2.45 -18.83
N LYS A 557 19.49 2.28 -19.87
CA LYS A 557 19.02 2.07 -21.24
C LYS A 557 18.35 0.71 -21.45
N ILE A 558 18.77 -0.31 -20.70
CA ILE A 558 18.24 -1.67 -20.84
C ILE A 558 17.07 -1.97 -19.90
N ILE A 559 16.90 -1.21 -18.81
CA ILE A 559 15.79 -1.41 -17.85
C ILE A 559 14.44 -1.61 -18.55
N PRO A 560 14.03 -0.85 -19.58
CA PRO A 560 12.74 -1.04 -20.23
C PRO A 560 12.53 -2.42 -20.88
N LYS A 561 13.60 -3.12 -21.25
CA LYS A 561 13.58 -4.45 -21.88
C LYS A 561 14.05 -5.57 -20.92
N LEU A 562 14.50 -5.22 -19.73
CA LEU A 562 15.00 -6.18 -18.75
C LEU A 562 13.86 -7.03 -18.20
N LYS A 563 14.02 -8.35 -18.21
CA LYS A 563 13.03 -9.32 -17.71
C LYS A 563 13.56 -10.21 -16.59
N VAL A 564 14.85 -10.56 -16.64
CA VAL A 564 15.44 -11.46 -15.66
C VAL A 564 16.87 -11.04 -15.29
N VAL A 565 17.18 -11.09 -13.99
CA VAL A 565 18.53 -11.01 -13.48
C VAL A 565 18.81 -12.29 -12.68
N ALA A 566 19.72 -13.11 -13.21
CA ALA A 566 20.12 -14.40 -12.65
C ALA A 566 21.40 -14.27 -11.81
N ARG A 567 21.61 -15.19 -10.85
CA ARG A 567 22.74 -15.19 -9.89
C ARG A 567 22.90 -13.85 -9.18
N SER A 568 21.77 -13.17 -8.90
CA SER A 568 21.79 -11.83 -8.35
C SER A 568 22.27 -11.82 -6.89
N LEU A 569 22.97 -10.73 -6.55
CA LEU A 569 23.39 -10.39 -5.20
C LEU A 569 22.42 -9.35 -4.59
N PRO A 570 22.37 -9.16 -3.26
CA PRO A 570 21.54 -8.14 -2.62
C PRO A 570 21.76 -6.71 -3.16
N GLU A 571 23.02 -6.38 -3.46
CA GLU A 571 23.44 -5.10 -4.03
C GLU A 571 22.81 -4.85 -5.41
N ASP A 572 22.69 -5.89 -6.24
CA ASP A 572 22.08 -5.77 -7.58
C ASP A 572 20.61 -5.37 -7.46
N LYS A 573 19.86 -5.97 -6.51
CA LYS A 573 18.48 -5.67 -6.24
C LYS A 573 18.30 -4.19 -5.89
N LYS A 574 19.13 -3.69 -4.96
CA LYS A 574 19.10 -2.29 -4.53
C LYS A 574 19.49 -1.34 -5.66
N ARG A 575 20.55 -1.66 -6.44
CA ARG A 575 21.03 -0.86 -7.58
C ARG A 575 19.93 -0.69 -8.64
N LEU A 576 19.26 -1.76 -9.03
CA LEU A 576 18.18 -1.71 -10.03
C LEU A 576 17.02 -0.84 -9.57
N VAL A 577 16.61 -0.94 -8.31
CA VAL A 577 15.57 -0.08 -7.72
C VAL A 577 15.97 1.40 -7.83
N ILE A 578 17.20 1.75 -7.42
CA ILE A 578 17.69 3.13 -7.47
C ILE A 578 17.70 3.67 -8.90
N LEU A 579 18.28 2.92 -9.85
CA LEU A 579 18.39 3.35 -11.24
C LEU A 579 17.01 3.52 -11.91
N SER A 580 16.03 2.68 -11.56
CA SER A 580 14.66 2.84 -12.03
C SER A 580 13.99 4.08 -11.46
N GLN A 581 14.22 4.40 -10.18
CA GLN A 581 13.71 5.63 -9.56
C GLN A 581 14.33 6.88 -10.21
N GLU A 582 15.61 6.83 -10.58
CA GLU A 582 16.29 7.92 -11.30
C GLU A 582 15.75 8.12 -12.73
N LEU A 583 15.14 7.08 -13.32
CA LEU A 583 14.37 7.19 -14.58
C LEU A 583 12.94 7.76 -14.36
N GLY A 584 12.58 8.12 -13.12
CA GLY A 584 11.25 8.63 -12.78
C GLY A 584 10.17 7.53 -12.68
N LEU A 585 10.57 6.25 -12.64
CA LEU A 585 9.64 5.12 -12.50
C LEU A 585 9.27 4.91 -11.03
N VAL A 586 8.00 4.60 -10.77
CA VAL A 586 7.54 4.12 -9.47
C VAL A 586 7.89 2.64 -9.38
N THR A 587 8.69 2.28 -8.39
CA THR A 587 9.28 0.96 -8.25
C THR A 587 8.60 0.14 -7.16
N GLY A 588 8.27 -1.12 -7.47
CA GLY A 588 7.89 -2.13 -6.49
C GLY A 588 8.97 -3.19 -6.33
N MET A 589 9.10 -3.74 -5.14
CA MET A 589 9.98 -4.87 -4.85
C MET A 589 9.25 -5.91 -4.03
N THR A 590 9.31 -7.18 -4.43
CA THR A 590 8.88 -8.29 -3.57
C THR A 590 10.08 -9.01 -3.00
N GLY A 591 9.96 -9.57 -1.80
CA GLY A 591 11.00 -10.38 -1.19
C GLY A 591 10.52 -11.06 0.09
N ASP A 592 11.23 -12.10 0.49
CA ASP A 592 10.93 -12.91 1.67
C ASP A 592 12.12 -13.04 2.63
N GLY A 593 13.34 -12.73 2.15
CA GLY A 593 14.59 -12.92 2.87
C GLY A 593 15.21 -11.64 3.44
N VAL A 594 16.22 -11.84 4.29
CA VAL A 594 17.08 -10.77 4.81
C VAL A 594 17.81 -10.05 3.67
N ASN A 595 18.20 -10.81 2.65
CA ASN A 595 18.90 -10.30 1.47
C ASN A 595 18.08 -9.30 0.64
N ASP A 596 16.75 -9.34 0.78
CA ASP A 596 15.83 -8.43 0.08
C ASP A 596 15.57 -7.14 0.84
N ALA A 597 15.82 -7.13 2.14
CA ALA A 597 15.49 -6.02 3.02
C ALA A 597 16.02 -4.64 2.54
N PRO A 598 17.26 -4.50 2.05
CA PRO A 598 17.76 -3.23 1.55
C PRO A 598 17.00 -2.73 0.31
N ALA A 599 16.60 -3.63 -0.58
CA ALA A 599 15.85 -3.31 -1.79
C ALA A 599 14.37 -3.03 -1.47
N LEU A 600 13.75 -3.83 -0.58
CA LEU A 600 12.39 -3.61 -0.06
C LEU A 600 12.23 -2.24 0.58
N LYS A 601 13.19 -1.85 1.44
CA LYS A 601 13.19 -0.54 2.11
C LYS A 601 13.37 0.63 1.13
N ARG A 602 14.12 0.42 0.04
CA ARG A 602 14.45 1.46 -0.93
C ARG A 602 13.35 1.68 -1.97
N ALA A 603 12.59 0.64 -2.31
CA ALA A 603 11.52 0.71 -3.29
C ALA A 603 10.43 1.74 -2.89
N ASP A 604 9.67 2.27 -3.85
CA ASP A 604 8.51 3.13 -3.58
C ASP A 604 7.39 2.34 -2.90
N VAL A 605 7.34 1.01 -3.12
CA VAL A 605 6.54 0.06 -2.36
C VAL A 605 7.25 -1.28 -2.22
N GLY A 606 7.46 -1.70 -0.97
CA GLY A 606 8.01 -3.01 -0.62
C GLY A 606 6.90 -3.98 -0.25
N PHE A 607 6.88 -5.16 -0.90
CA PHE A 607 5.95 -6.26 -0.61
C PHE A 607 6.73 -7.41 0.04
N ALA A 608 6.50 -7.68 1.32
CA ALA A 608 7.03 -8.88 1.96
C ALA A 608 6.03 -10.03 1.87
N MET A 609 6.53 -11.26 1.75
CA MET A 609 5.70 -12.45 1.82
C MET A 609 5.35 -12.79 3.28
N GLY A 610 4.17 -13.38 3.50
CA GLY A 610 3.71 -13.80 4.82
C GLY A 610 4.59 -14.86 5.46
N SER A 611 5.14 -15.78 4.65
CA SER A 611 6.13 -16.77 5.06
C SER A 611 7.56 -16.21 5.21
N GLY A 612 7.79 -14.96 4.79
CA GLY A 612 9.11 -14.33 4.81
C GLY A 612 9.62 -14.03 6.22
N THR A 613 10.90 -13.66 6.31
CA THR A 613 11.57 -13.31 7.57
C THR A 613 10.95 -12.06 8.20
N GLU A 614 11.00 -11.96 9.51
CA GLU A 614 10.49 -10.79 10.24
C GLU A 614 11.17 -9.48 9.80
N VAL A 615 12.43 -9.57 9.39
CA VAL A 615 13.18 -8.42 8.85
C VAL A 615 12.58 -7.92 7.54
N ALA A 616 12.31 -8.81 6.59
CA ALA A 616 11.66 -8.45 5.33
C ALA A 616 10.28 -7.83 5.57
N LYS A 617 9.49 -8.42 6.48
CA LYS A 617 8.19 -7.89 6.88
C LYS A 617 8.28 -6.52 7.52
N GLU A 618 9.27 -6.27 8.37
CA GLU A 618 9.40 -5.02 9.10
C GLU A 618 9.78 -3.82 8.20
N VAL A 619 10.64 -4.03 7.23
CA VAL A 619 11.06 -2.95 6.31
C VAL A 619 10.05 -2.70 5.21
N SER A 620 9.18 -3.66 4.90
CA SER A 620 8.19 -3.57 3.83
C SER A 620 7.03 -2.61 4.19
N ASP A 621 6.34 -2.16 3.17
CA ASP A 621 5.14 -1.33 3.31
C ASP A 621 3.86 -2.18 3.38
N ILE A 622 3.88 -3.35 2.74
CA ILE A 622 2.75 -4.26 2.59
C ILE A 622 3.23 -5.69 2.80
N ILE A 623 2.43 -6.51 3.50
CA ILE A 623 2.69 -7.94 3.68
C ILE A 623 1.58 -8.73 2.98
N ILE A 624 1.98 -9.70 2.16
CA ILE A 624 1.11 -10.62 1.43
C ILE A 624 0.94 -11.89 2.26
N LEU A 625 -0.15 -11.97 3.05
CA LEU A 625 -0.33 -13.00 4.08
C LEU A 625 -0.47 -14.42 3.53
N ASP A 626 -0.92 -14.57 2.30
CA ASP A 626 -1.15 -15.84 1.62
C ASP A 626 -0.03 -16.23 0.63
N ASP A 627 1.05 -15.45 0.60
CA ASP A 627 2.16 -15.61 -0.34
C ASP A 627 1.73 -15.67 -1.81
N ASN A 628 0.59 -15.08 -2.14
CA ASN A 628 -0.04 -15.18 -3.46
C ASN A 628 0.21 -13.92 -4.29
N PHE A 629 0.77 -14.09 -5.48
CA PHE A 629 1.03 -12.99 -6.41
C PHE A 629 -0.26 -12.24 -6.82
N LYS A 630 -1.42 -12.94 -6.86
CA LYS A 630 -2.73 -12.28 -7.11
C LYS A 630 -3.07 -11.24 -6.05
N SER A 631 -2.63 -11.40 -4.81
CA SER A 631 -2.85 -10.42 -3.74
C SER A 631 -2.06 -9.13 -3.98
N ILE A 632 -0.90 -9.21 -4.66
CA ILE A 632 -0.17 -8.04 -5.17
C ILE A 632 -1.01 -7.33 -6.25
N VAL A 633 -1.58 -8.08 -7.21
CA VAL A 633 -2.47 -7.54 -8.26
C VAL A 633 -3.66 -6.80 -7.64
N LYS A 634 -4.28 -7.38 -6.61
CA LYS A 634 -5.37 -6.73 -5.86
C LYS A 634 -4.90 -5.43 -5.21
N THR A 635 -3.71 -5.42 -4.62
CA THR A 635 -3.14 -4.22 -4.01
C THR A 635 -2.99 -3.09 -5.02
N ILE A 636 -2.51 -3.39 -6.23
CA ILE A 636 -2.42 -2.43 -7.34
C ILE A 636 -3.81 -1.91 -7.72
N LEU A 637 -4.79 -2.80 -7.86
CA LEU A 637 -6.18 -2.43 -8.17
C LEU A 637 -6.77 -1.49 -7.12
N PHE A 638 -6.57 -1.79 -5.83
CA PHE A 638 -7.04 -0.94 -4.73
C PHE A 638 -6.32 0.41 -4.70
N GLY A 639 -5.02 0.46 -4.96
CA GLY A 639 -4.27 1.70 -5.09
C GLY A 639 -4.82 2.60 -6.20
N ARG A 640 -5.13 2.03 -7.37
CA ARG A 640 -5.79 2.74 -8.48
C ARG A 640 -7.20 3.21 -8.11
N THR A 641 -7.95 2.39 -7.36
CA THR A 641 -9.29 2.74 -6.88
C THR A 641 -9.25 3.94 -5.94
N ILE A 642 -8.29 4.00 -5.02
CA ILE A 642 -8.09 5.13 -4.11
C ILE A 642 -7.89 6.43 -4.90
N PHE A 643 -6.99 6.41 -5.87
CA PHE A 643 -6.70 7.58 -6.69
C PHE A 643 -7.93 8.06 -7.47
N LYS A 644 -8.69 7.15 -8.05
CA LYS A 644 -9.96 7.44 -8.74
C LYS A 644 -11.01 8.01 -7.80
N SER A 645 -11.18 7.43 -6.61
CA SER A 645 -12.14 7.89 -5.60
C SER A 645 -11.85 9.33 -5.17
N ILE A 646 -10.56 9.66 -4.95
CA ILE A 646 -10.14 11.02 -4.60
C ILE A 646 -10.43 11.99 -5.75
N ARG A 647 -10.14 11.63 -7.00
CA ARG A 647 -10.45 12.48 -8.16
C ARG A 647 -11.94 12.76 -8.31
N LYS A 648 -12.79 11.75 -8.13
CA LYS A 648 -14.27 11.91 -8.17
C LYS A 648 -14.75 12.88 -7.10
N PHE A 649 -14.25 12.75 -5.88
CA PHE A 649 -14.58 13.68 -4.80
C PHE A 649 -14.11 15.10 -5.10
N ILE A 650 -12.90 15.27 -5.64
CA ILE A 650 -12.40 16.61 -6.03
C ILE A 650 -13.29 17.25 -7.11
N ILE A 651 -13.71 16.50 -8.13
CA ILE A 651 -14.63 17.00 -9.15
C ILE A 651 -15.91 17.50 -8.49
N PHE A 652 -16.52 16.65 -7.64
CA PHE A 652 -17.75 17.00 -6.93
C PHE A 652 -17.58 18.28 -6.12
N GLN A 653 -16.62 18.32 -5.22
CA GLN A 653 -16.41 19.44 -4.30
C GLN A 653 -16.05 20.73 -5.02
N LEU A 654 -15.12 20.71 -5.98
CA LEU A 654 -14.74 21.93 -6.69
C LEU A 654 -15.82 22.45 -7.60
N THR A 655 -16.72 21.61 -8.12
CA THR A 655 -17.89 22.06 -8.89
C THR A 655 -18.85 22.83 -7.99
N VAL A 656 -19.12 22.33 -6.80
CA VAL A 656 -19.99 23.01 -5.81
C VAL A 656 -19.37 24.32 -5.36
N ASN A 657 -18.08 24.32 -5.01
CA ASN A 657 -17.37 25.52 -4.58
C ASN A 657 -17.34 26.59 -5.68
N LEU A 658 -17.08 26.18 -6.94
CA LEU A 658 -17.11 27.09 -8.08
C LEU A 658 -18.50 27.72 -8.25
N THR A 659 -19.58 26.93 -8.11
CA THR A 659 -20.95 27.43 -8.20
C THR A 659 -21.23 28.46 -7.10
N ALA A 660 -20.90 28.15 -5.87
CA ALA A 660 -21.12 29.01 -4.73
C ALA A 660 -20.31 30.32 -4.82
N VAL A 661 -19.04 30.23 -5.18
CA VAL A 661 -18.16 31.40 -5.37
C VAL A 661 -18.67 32.28 -6.54
N SER A 662 -19.04 31.66 -7.67
CA SER A 662 -19.56 32.41 -8.83
C SER A 662 -20.82 33.15 -8.49
N LEU A 663 -21.74 32.54 -7.75
CA LEU A 663 -22.98 33.24 -7.29
C LEU A 663 -22.68 34.42 -6.39
N SER A 664 -21.71 34.25 -5.46
CA SER A 664 -21.35 35.32 -4.53
C SER A 664 -20.59 36.47 -5.20
N VAL A 665 -19.79 36.19 -6.24
CA VAL A 665 -19.07 37.23 -7.00
C VAL A 665 -20.01 37.98 -7.97
N ILE A 666 -20.84 37.23 -8.69
CA ILE A 666 -21.69 37.75 -9.78
C ILE A 666 -23.00 38.31 -9.24
N GLY A 667 -23.58 37.72 -8.18
CA GLY A 667 -24.86 38.08 -7.62
C GLY A 667 -25.04 39.55 -7.33
N PRO A 668 -24.11 40.26 -6.66
CA PRO A 668 -24.22 41.67 -6.36
C PRO A 668 -24.40 42.56 -7.60
N PHE A 669 -23.79 42.21 -8.75
CA PHE A 669 -23.97 42.98 -10.00
C PHE A 669 -25.40 42.88 -10.56
N PHE A 670 -26.10 41.81 -10.20
CA PHE A 670 -27.51 41.60 -10.60
C PHE A 670 -28.50 42.00 -9.47
N GLY A 671 -28.03 42.67 -8.41
CA GLY A 671 -28.86 43.11 -7.28
C GLY A 671 -29.23 41.96 -6.31
N ILE A 672 -28.50 40.85 -6.32
CA ILE A 672 -28.66 39.77 -5.36
C ILE A 672 -27.51 39.87 -4.36
N THR A 673 -27.77 40.41 -3.18
CA THR A 673 -26.71 40.72 -2.20
C THR A 673 -26.23 39.50 -1.44
N THR A 674 -27.12 38.57 -1.12
CA THR A 674 -26.83 37.32 -0.39
C THR A 674 -27.65 36.16 -0.93
N PRO A 675 -27.19 35.51 -2.00
CA PRO A 675 -27.92 34.36 -2.55
C PRO A 675 -27.93 33.17 -1.57
N VAL A 676 -26.85 32.95 -0.84
CA VAL A 676 -26.72 31.91 0.16
C VAL A 676 -26.14 32.48 1.45
N THR A 677 -26.69 32.10 2.59
CA THR A 677 -26.22 32.58 3.91
C THR A 677 -24.93 31.83 4.35
N VAL A 678 -24.20 32.43 5.30
CA VAL A 678 -23.02 31.81 5.91
C VAL A 678 -23.36 30.43 6.48
N ILE A 679 -24.50 30.30 7.17
CA ILE A 679 -24.94 29.04 7.78
C ILE A 679 -25.24 27.97 6.73
N GLN A 680 -25.93 28.35 5.66
CA GLN A 680 -26.18 27.45 4.52
C GLN A 680 -24.87 26.97 3.86
N MET A 681 -23.90 27.87 3.67
CA MET A 681 -22.58 27.55 3.13
C MET A 681 -21.79 26.58 4.01
N LEU A 682 -21.88 26.80 5.32
CA LEU A 682 -21.21 25.90 6.28
C LEU A 682 -21.86 24.51 6.32
N TRP A 683 -23.18 24.43 6.18
CA TRP A 683 -23.88 23.16 6.00
C TRP A 683 -23.34 22.42 4.75
N ILE A 684 -23.25 23.12 3.61
CA ILE A 684 -22.78 22.56 2.36
C ILE A 684 -21.35 22.05 2.51
N ASN A 685 -20.41 22.89 2.94
CA ASN A 685 -18.99 22.56 2.94
C ASN A 685 -18.61 21.59 4.05
N MET A 686 -19.16 21.76 5.26
CA MET A 686 -18.70 20.94 6.38
C MET A 686 -19.43 19.61 6.49
N ILE A 687 -20.75 19.61 6.37
CA ILE A 687 -21.54 18.41 6.63
C ILE A 687 -21.71 17.60 5.34
N MET A 688 -22.17 18.25 4.28
CA MET A 688 -22.46 17.59 3.02
C MET A 688 -21.17 17.08 2.34
N ASP A 689 -20.10 17.90 2.28
CA ASP A 689 -18.82 17.48 1.71
C ASP A 689 -18.16 16.35 2.51
N THR A 690 -18.28 16.40 3.84
CA THR A 690 -17.83 15.32 4.72
C THR A 690 -18.55 14.02 4.42
N LEU A 691 -19.88 14.05 4.33
CA LEU A 691 -20.71 12.88 4.01
C LEU A 691 -20.44 12.37 2.60
N ALA A 692 -20.30 13.27 1.63
CA ALA A 692 -19.92 12.92 0.26
C ALA A 692 -18.52 12.25 0.21
N GLY A 693 -17.57 12.78 0.99
CA GLY A 693 -16.24 12.16 1.15
C GLY A 693 -16.33 10.70 1.61
N VAL A 694 -17.17 10.41 2.61
CA VAL A 694 -17.45 9.03 3.05
C VAL A 694 -18.07 8.22 1.90
N ALA A 695 -19.04 8.75 1.18
CA ALA A 695 -19.73 8.07 0.08
C ALA A 695 -18.75 7.65 -1.04
N TYR A 696 -17.83 8.54 -1.43
CA TYR A 696 -16.80 8.28 -2.43
C TYR A 696 -15.67 7.36 -1.91
N ALA A 697 -15.41 7.35 -0.60
CA ALA A 697 -14.42 6.45 0.01
C ALA A 697 -14.77 4.96 -0.14
N TYR A 698 -16.05 4.65 -0.32
CA TYR A 698 -16.53 3.29 -0.49
C TYR A 698 -16.75 2.87 -1.95
N GLU A 699 -16.23 3.63 -2.93
CA GLU A 699 -16.26 3.21 -4.33
C GLU A 699 -15.65 1.82 -4.52
N PRO A 700 -16.27 0.95 -5.33
CA PRO A 700 -15.79 -0.41 -5.55
C PRO A 700 -14.55 -0.43 -6.44
N PRO A 701 -13.60 -1.36 -6.22
CA PRO A 701 -12.55 -1.63 -7.18
C PRO A 701 -13.17 -2.19 -8.46
N LEU A 702 -12.74 -1.68 -9.61
CA LEU A 702 -13.21 -2.10 -10.93
C LEU A 702 -12.06 -2.67 -11.75
N ASP A 703 -12.23 -3.86 -12.31
CA ASP A 703 -11.21 -4.52 -13.15
C ASP A 703 -10.79 -3.67 -14.36
N SER A 704 -11.68 -2.78 -14.83
CA SER A 704 -11.34 -1.82 -15.88
C SER A 704 -10.16 -0.91 -15.52
N TYR A 705 -9.92 -0.65 -14.24
CA TYR A 705 -8.79 0.18 -13.79
C TYR A 705 -7.44 -0.52 -14.03
N MET A 706 -7.42 -1.85 -14.10
CA MET A 706 -6.21 -2.61 -14.46
C MET A 706 -5.84 -2.53 -15.94
N LYS A 707 -6.71 -2.01 -16.78
CA LYS A 707 -6.44 -1.80 -18.22
C LYS A 707 -5.87 -0.40 -18.53
N GLU A 708 -5.74 0.45 -17.51
CA GLU A 708 -5.17 1.78 -17.66
C GLU A 708 -3.65 1.75 -17.49
N ALA A 709 -2.94 2.59 -18.23
CA ALA A 709 -1.50 2.75 -18.04
C ALA A 709 -1.17 3.30 -16.64
N PRO A 710 -0.01 2.92 -16.08
CA PRO A 710 0.44 3.46 -14.80
C PRO A 710 0.60 4.98 -14.83
N LYS A 711 0.30 5.62 -13.72
CA LYS A 711 0.44 7.07 -13.57
C LYS A 711 1.91 7.45 -13.37
N LYS A 712 2.34 8.56 -13.97
CA LYS A 712 3.68 9.10 -13.74
C LYS A 712 3.84 9.58 -12.29
N LYS A 713 5.06 9.51 -11.76
CA LYS A 713 5.36 9.96 -10.39
C LYS A 713 4.94 11.41 -10.12
N ASP A 714 5.08 12.29 -11.13
CA ASP A 714 4.77 13.73 -11.06
C ASP A 714 3.41 14.09 -11.66
N GLU A 715 2.56 13.11 -11.99
CA GLU A 715 1.24 13.39 -12.58
C GLU A 715 0.39 14.22 -11.63
N LYS A 716 -0.13 15.34 -12.13
CA LYS A 716 -1.03 16.20 -11.37
C LYS A 716 -2.32 15.46 -11.03
N ILE A 717 -2.86 15.70 -9.83
CA ILE A 717 -4.14 15.11 -9.43
C ILE A 717 -5.24 15.55 -10.38
N MET A 718 -5.28 16.86 -10.70
CA MET A 718 -6.26 17.47 -11.60
C MET A 718 -5.78 17.36 -13.04
N ASN A 719 -6.54 16.69 -13.88
CA ASN A 719 -6.32 16.58 -15.31
C ASN A 719 -7.30 17.48 -16.10
N SER A 720 -7.09 17.55 -17.42
CA SER A 720 -7.91 18.40 -18.30
C SER A 720 -9.40 17.97 -18.35
N TYR A 721 -9.69 16.68 -18.18
CA TYR A 721 -11.06 16.17 -18.12
C TYR A 721 -11.77 16.68 -16.84
N MET A 722 -11.12 16.55 -15.70
CA MET A 722 -11.63 17.07 -14.42
C MET A 722 -11.87 18.58 -14.47
N LEU A 723 -10.89 19.33 -14.99
CA LEU A 723 -11.01 20.78 -15.13
C LEU A 723 -12.19 21.16 -16.02
N ASN A 724 -12.39 20.47 -17.14
CA ASN A 724 -13.55 20.69 -18.02
C ASN A 724 -14.87 20.41 -17.29
N GLU A 725 -14.95 19.31 -16.54
CA GLU A 725 -16.16 18.95 -15.78
C GLU A 725 -16.48 20.01 -14.73
N ILE A 726 -15.49 20.40 -13.94
CA ILE A 726 -15.64 21.42 -12.88
C ILE A 726 -16.09 22.75 -13.48
N LEU A 727 -15.42 23.23 -14.53
CA LEU A 727 -15.74 24.53 -15.12
C LEU A 727 -17.09 24.52 -15.85
N VAL A 728 -17.32 23.55 -16.71
CA VAL A 728 -18.54 23.55 -17.56
C VAL A 728 -19.78 23.27 -16.71
N THR A 729 -19.73 22.26 -15.83
CA THR A 729 -20.87 21.92 -14.97
C THR A 729 -21.09 22.99 -13.89
N GLY A 730 -20.00 23.50 -13.27
CA GLY A 730 -20.10 24.57 -12.29
C GLY A 730 -20.64 25.88 -12.85
N MET A 731 -20.25 26.28 -14.08
CA MET A 731 -20.82 27.42 -14.74
C MET A 731 -22.32 27.22 -15.09
N TYR A 732 -22.67 26.02 -15.58
CA TYR A 732 -24.08 25.70 -15.81
C TYR A 732 -24.92 25.84 -14.54
N MET A 733 -24.46 25.23 -13.44
CA MET A 733 -25.14 25.32 -12.14
C MET A 733 -25.26 26.77 -11.67
N SER A 734 -24.19 27.57 -11.84
CA SER A 734 -24.20 29.00 -11.49
C SER A 734 -25.22 29.78 -12.31
N LEU A 735 -25.26 29.57 -13.64
CA LEU A 735 -26.21 30.25 -14.53
C LEU A 735 -27.64 29.82 -14.23
N LEU A 736 -27.89 28.54 -13.94
CA LEU A 736 -29.22 28.06 -13.56
C LEU A 736 -29.68 28.69 -12.24
N CYS A 737 -28.81 28.82 -11.26
CA CYS A 737 -29.09 29.50 -10.00
C CYS A 737 -29.41 30.98 -10.19
N MET A 738 -28.64 31.71 -11.04
CA MET A 738 -28.90 33.10 -11.35
C MET A 738 -30.23 33.27 -12.09
N PHE A 739 -30.50 32.40 -13.06
CA PHE A 739 -31.78 32.39 -13.77
C PHE A 739 -32.97 32.16 -12.83
N PHE A 740 -32.80 31.18 -11.90
CA PHE A 740 -33.83 30.88 -10.90
C PHE A 740 -34.15 32.08 -10.00
N LEU A 741 -33.12 32.81 -9.55
CA LEU A 741 -33.28 33.95 -8.65
C LEU A 741 -33.79 35.24 -9.36
N LYS A 742 -33.67 35.37 -10.70
CA LYS A 742 -34.00 36.59 -11.43
C LYS A 742 -35.19 36.48 -12.35
N SER A 743 -35.63 35.28 -12.69
CA SER A 743 -36.71 35.08 -13.63
C SER A 743 -38.07 35.34 -12.98
N GLU A 744 -38.79 36.38 -13.42
CA GLU A 744 -40.17 36.63 -13.01
C GLU A 744 -41.08 35.42 -13.32
N PHE A 745 -40.81 34.72 -14.41
CA PHE A 745 -41.51 33.48 -14.75
C PHE A 745 -41.37 32.42 -13.65
N ILE A 746 -40.18 32.24 -13.09
CA ILE A 746 -39.98 31.30 -11.98
C ILE A 746 -40.66 31.81 -10.73
N HIS A 747 -40.53 33.10 -10.40
CA HIS A 747 -41.17 33.68 -9.23
C HIS A 747 -42.71 33.51 -9.28
N SER A 748 -43.32 33.59 -10.45
CA SER A 748 -44.76 33.37 -10.61
C SER A 748 -45.25 31.95 -10.33
N MET A 749 -44.33 30.95 -10.30
CA MET A 749 -44.63 29.55 -9.96
C MET A 749 -44.66 29.27 -8.46
N TYR A 750 -44.22 30.23 -7.63
CA TYR A 750 -44.15 30.09 -6.19
C TYR A 750 -45.13 31.06 -5.51
N ARG A 751 -45.55 30.68 -4.30
CA ARG A 751 -46.45 31.56 -3.50
C ARG A 751 -45.77 32.90 -3.21
N VAL A 752 -46.55 33.96 -3.29
CA VAL A 752 -46.10 35.31 -2.91
C VAL A 752 -45.93 35.40 -1.40
N GLY A 753 -44.81 35.91 -0.95
CA GLY A 753 -44.47 36.08 0.46
C GLY A 753 -43.56 37.27 0.69
N GLU A 754 -43.51 37.77 1.92
CA GLU A 754 -42.58 38.85 2.28
C GLU A 754 -41.15 38.44 1.94
N ASN A 755 -40.40 39.32 1.27
CA ASN A 755 -39.00 39.13 0.86
C ASN A 755 -38.77 37.87 0.04
N ASP A 756 -39.71 37.43 -0.81
CA ASP A 756 -39.61 36.24 -1.67
C ASP A 756 -39.23 34.96 -0.90
N LYS A 757 -39.67 34.84 0.36
CA LYS A 757 -39.24 33.75 1.30
C LYS A 757 -39.43 32.34 0.74
N TYR A 758 -40.48 32.09 -0.08
CA TYR A 758 -40.72 30.79 -0.71
C TYR A 758 -39.72 30.52 -1.83
N VAL A 759 -39.42 31.53 -2.66
CA VAL A 759 -38.42 31.43 -3.73
C VAL A 759 -37.02 31.24 -3.14
N MET A 760 -36.71 31.93 -2.04
CA MET A 760 -35.41 31.78 -1.36
C MET A 760 -35.27 30.40 -0.71
N SER A 761 -36.35 29.87 -0.14
CA SER A 761 -36.37 28.48 0.38
C SER A 761 -36.21 27.45 -0.75
N ALA A 762 -36.94 27.65 -1.86
CA ALA A 762 -36.82 26.81 -3.05
C ALA A 762 -35.41 26.90 -3.67
N PHE A 763 -34.80 28.08 -3.69
CA PHE A 763 -33.45 28.27 -4.18
C PHE A 763 -32.41 27.50 -3.37
N PHE A 764 -32.52 27.48 -2.03
CA PHE A 764 -31.65 26.68 -1.18
C PHE A 764 -31.82 25.18 -1.50
N GLY A 765 -33.07 24.70 -1.59
CA GLY A 765 -33.36 23.34 -2.02
C GLY A 765 -32.81 23.03 -3.42
N LEU A 766 -32.98 23.97 -4.39
CA LEU A 766 -32.41 23.82 -5.74
C LEU A 766 -30.89 23.59 -5.68
N PHE A 767 -30.17 24.41 -4.93
CA PHE A 767 -28.72 24.34 -4.82
C PHE A 767 -28.28 23.00 -4.26
N ILE A 768 -28.90 22.51 -3.19
CA ILE A 768 -28.55 21.23 -2.56
C ILE A 768 -28.94 20.05 -3.47
N PHE A 769 -30.17 20.03 -4.02
CA PHE A 769 -30.57 18.92 -4.91
C PHE A 769 -29.74 18.86 -6.19
N MET A 770 -29.36 20.00 -6.78
CA MET A 770 -28.41 20.04 -7.90
C MET A 770 -27.10 19.44 -7.51
N THR A 771 -26.60 19.76 -6.33
CA THR A 771 -25.34 19.19 -5.82
C THR A 771 -25.44 17.69 -5.62
N ILE A 772 -26.55 17.20 -5.07
CA ILE A 772 -26.81 15.76 -4.93
C ILE A 772 -26.84 15.06 -6.30
N PHE A 773 -27.55 15.62 -7.28
CA PHE A 773 -27.60 15.06 -8.63
C PHE A 773 -26.23 15.11 -9.34
N ASN A 774 -25.46 16.18 -9.10
CA ASN A 774 -24.11 16.28 -9.61
C ASN A 774 -23.15 15.25 -8.97
N ALA A 775 -23.42 14.80 -7.74
CA ALA A 775 -22.65 13.72 -7.14
C ALA A 775 -22.74 12.41 -7.94
N PHE A 776 -23.88 12.12 -8.58
CA PHE A 776 -24.00 10.97 -9.49
C PHE A 776 -23.19 11.17 -10.77
N ASN A 777 -23.13 12.39 -11.30
CA ASN A 777 -22.36 12.75 -12.49
C ASN A 777 -20.86 12.59 -12.24
N ALA A 778 -20.35 13.17 -11.15
CA ALA A 778 -18.94 13.11 -10.76
C ALA A 778 -18.49 11.68 -10.38
N ARG A 779 -19.43 10.81 -9.93
CA ARG A 779 -19.14 9.42 -9.60
C ARG A 779 -18.75 8.57 -10.81
N SER A 780 -19.32 8.85 -11.97
CA SER A 780 -19.17 8.01 -13.16
C SER A 780 -18.66 8.79 -14.35
N ASP A 781 -17.53 8.34 -14.91
CA ASP A 781 -17.01 8.80 -16.20
C ASP A 781 -17.80 8.26 -17.42
N ARG A 782 -18.72 7.31 -17.16
CA ARG A 782 -19.55 6.69 -18.18
C ARG A 782 -20.83 7.50 -18.44
N LEU A 783 -21.40 7.30 -19.62
CA LEU A 783 -22.72 7.88 -19.94
C LEU A 783 -23.82 7.38 -19.00
N ASN A 784 -23.72 6.11 -18.55
CA ASN A 784 -24.64 5.58 -17.55
C ASN A 784 -24.17 5.97 -16.14
N ILE A 785 -24.78 6.97 -15.55
CA ILE A 785 -24.50 7.47 -14.20
C ILE A 785 -24.81 6.44 -13.10
N PHE A 786 -25.71 5.50 -13.35
CA PHE A 786 -26.08 4.43 -12.42
C PHE A 786 -25.14 3.22 -12.50
N ALA A 787 -24.11 3.26 -13.37
CA ALA A 787 -23.15 2.18 -13.49
C ALA A 787 -22.51 1.85 -12.13
N ASN A 788 -22.50 0.56 -11.77
CA ASN A 788 -21.95 0.03 -10.51
C ASN A 788 -22.53 0.63 -9.21
N LEU A 789 -23.66 1.35 -9.27
CA LEU A 789 -24.28 1.99 -8.11
C LEU A 789 -24.64 0.97 -7.01
N ARG A 790 -25.19 -0.20 -7.42
CA ARG A 790 -25.56 -1.28 -6.49
C ARG A 790 -24.38 -1.83 -5.68
N LYS A 791 -23.14 -1.66 -6.18
CA LYS A 791 -21.91 -2.08 -5.49
C LYS A 791 -21.49 -1.09 -4.39
N ASN A 792 -21.99 0.16 -4.41
CA ASN A 792 -21.72 1.18 -3.40
C ASN A 792 -22.99 1.53 -2.61
N LYS A 793 -23.40 0.65 -1.70
CA LYS A 793 -24.58 0.87 -0.85
C LYS A 793 -24.42 2.07 0.09
N VAL A 794 -23.19 2.40 0.47
CA VAL A 794 -22.89 3.55 1.35
C VAL A 794 -23.19 4.86 0.65
N PHE A 795 -22.85 4.98 -0.64
CA PHE A 795 -23.20 6.14 -1.46
C PHE A 795 -24.72 6.36 -1.49
N LEU A 796 -25.50 5.31 -1.74
CA LEU A 796 -26.95 5.39 -1.76
C LEU A 796 -27.54 5.80 -0.41
N PHE A 797 -27.04 5.20 0.67
CA PHE A 797 -27.50 5.52 2.02
C PHE A 797 -27.22 6.98 2.38
N ILE A 798 -25.99 7.44 2.12
CA ILE A 798 -25.60 8.83 2.41
C ILE A 798 -26.38 9.82 1.56
N THR A 799 -26.56 9.55 0.27
CA THR A 799 -27.35 10.40 -0.61
C THR A 799 -28.80 10.51 -0.10
N LEU A 800 -29.43 9.40 0.27
CA LEU A 800 -30.77 9.40 0.85
C LEU A 800 -30.82 10.16 2.17
N PHE A 801 -29.82 9.98 3.03
CA PHE A 801 -29.69 10.69 4.30
C PHE A 801 -29.61 12.21 4.09
N ILE A 802 -28.79 12.69 3.13
CA ILE A 802 -28.68 14.11 2.79
C ILE A 802 -30.03 14.65 2.30
N ILE A 803 -30.74 13.89 1.43
CA ILE A 803 -32.08 14.28 0.95
C ILE A 803 -33.06 14.45 2.11
N VAL A 804 -33.09 13.51 3.04
CA VAL A 804 -33.98 13.58 4.21
C VAL A 804 -33.66 14.79 5.09
N VAL A 805 -32.37 15.03 5.35
CA VAL A 805 -31.97 16.19 6.16
C VAL A 805 -32.29 17.49 5.44
N GLU A 806 -32.11 17.58 4.13
CA GLU A 806 -32.49 18.77 3.34
C GLU A 806 -33.97 19.05 3.43
N LEU A 807 -34.81 18.02 3.28
CA LEU A 807 -36.27 18.20 3.45
C LEU A 807 -36.59 18.69 4.87
N LEU A 808 -35.95 18.12 5.90
CA LEU A 808 -36.15 18.63 7.27
C LEU A 808 -35.75 20.11 7.41
N MET A 809 -34.66 20.55 6.75
CA MET A 809 -34.22 21.93 6.80
C MET A 809 -35.19 22.86 6.05
N ILE A 810 -35.74 22.45 4.90
CA ILE A 810 -36.74 23.23 4.17
C ILE A 810 -38.00 23.44 5.02
N TYR A 811 -38.47 22.42 5.72
CA TYR A 811 -39.73 22.48 6.47
C TYR A 811 -39.60 23.01 7.91
N PHE A 812 -38.44 22.76 8.56
CA PHE A 812 -38.26 23.07 9.99
C PHE A 812 -37.06 23.99 10.27
N GLY A 813 -36.26 24.36 9.25
CA GLY A 813 -35.08 25.21 9.43
C GLY A 813 -35.34 26.65 9.80
N GLY A 814 -36.51 27.19 9.42
CA GLY A 814 -37.00 28.50 9.82
C GLY A 814 -36.02 29.65 9.53
N SER A 815 -35.93 30.60 10.47
CA SER A 815 -35.05 31.77 10.34
C SER A 815 -33.56 31.46 10.29
N ILE A 816 -33.13 30.33 10.89
CA ILE A 816 -31.70 29.93 10.93
C ILE A 816 -31.19 29.63 9.52
N PHE A 817 -31.94 28.86 8.75
CA PHE A 817 -31.59 28.50 7.36
C PHE A 817 -32.29 29.39 6.32
N ARG A 818 -33.05 30.46 6.70
CA ARG A 818 -33.90 31.22 5.82
C ARG A 818 -34.84 30.35 4.98
N THR A 819 -35.37 29.31 5.58
CA THR A 819 -36.29 28.39 4.91
C THR A 819 -37.72 28.52 5.40
N THR A 820 -38.62 28.23 4.51
CA THR A 820 -40.07 28.19 4.78
C THR A 820 -40.66 27.01 4.01
N GLY A 821 -41.52 26.24 4.63
CA GLY A 821 -42.10 25.03 4.04
C GLY A 821 -42.73 25.26 2.67
N LEU A 822 -42.29 24.52 1.69
CA LEU A 822 -42.80 24.52 0.32
C LEU A 822 -44.01 23.59 0.18
N THR A 823 -44.89 23.89 -0.76
CA THR A 823 -45.91 22.95 -1.20
C THR A 823 -45.27 21.82 -2.03
N ILE A 824 -45.97 20.73 -2.22
CA ILE A 824 -45.46 19.60 -3.06
C ILE A 824 -45.18 20.08 -4.47
N ILE A 825 -46.06 20.94 -5.05
CA ILE A 825 -45.88 21.47 -6.39
C ILE A 825 -44.62 22.36 -6.47
N GLU A 826 -44.38 23.22 -5.49
CA GLU A 826 -43.19 24.08 -5.43
C GLU A 826 -41.90 23.24 -5.30
N LEU A 827 -41.96 22.15 -4.49
CA LEU A 827 -40.84 21.23 -4.35
C LEU A 827 -40.58 20.46 -5.66
N ASP A 828 -41.65 20.00 -6.36
CA ASP A 828 -41.52 19.31 -7.65
C ASP A 828 -40.93 20.21 -8.72
N ILE A 829 -41.32 21.48 -8.77
CA ILE A 829 -40.73 22.50 -9.66
C ILE A 829 -39.25 22.66 -9.34
N THR A 830 -38.91 22.80 -8.05
CA THR A 830 -37.50 22.89 -7.60
C THR A 830 -36.68 21.68 -8.03
N LEU A 831 -37.20 20.47 -7.82
CA LEU A 831 -36.55 19.21 -8.24
C LEU A 831 -36.42 19.10 -9.76
N PHE A 832 -37.42 19.56 -10.53
CA PHE A 832 -37.37 19.57 -11.98
C PHE A 832 -36.19 20.40 -12.52
N PHE A 833 -35.98 21.60 -11.95
CA PHE A 833 -34.81 22.40 -12.30
C PHE A 833 -33.50 21.76 -11.80
N ALA A 834 -33.48 21.19 -10.59
CA ALA A 834 -32.29 20.58 -10.03
C ALA A 834 -31.83 19.37 -10.83
N ILE A 835 -32.71 18.50 -11.30
CA ILE A 835 -32.38 17.29 -12.06
C ILE A 835 -31.75 17.59 -13.42
N SER A 836 -31.94 18.81 -13.95
CA SER A 836 -31.43 19.23 -15.27
C SER A 836 -29.90 19.15 -15.37
N VAL A 837 -29.19 19.11 -14.26
CA VAL A 837 -27.73 18.94 -14.22
C VAL A 837 -27.32 17.55 -14.77
N ILE A 838 -28.19 16.54 -14.68
CA ILE A 838 -27.90 15.19 -15.19
C ILE A 838 -27.87 15.17 -16.74
N PRO A 839 -28.95 15.58 -17.45
CA PRO A 839 -28.93 15.59 -18.90
C PRO A 839 -27.88 16.59 -19.45
N PHE A 840 -27.60 17.68 -18.75
CA PHE A 840 -26.56 18.62 -19.15
C PHE A 840 -25.17 17.95 -19.16
N ASP A 841 -24.81 17.26 -18.08
CA ASP A 841 -23.52 16.54 -17.99
C ASP A 841 -23.45 15.36 -18.99
N PHE A 842 -24.57 14.69 -19.23
CA PHE A 842 -24.66 13.66 -20.26
C PHE A 842 -24.30 14.22 -21.65
N ILE A 843 -24.82 15.39 -22.01
CA ILE A 843 -24.47 16.09 -23.27
C ILE A 843 -22.98 16.44 -23.27
N ARG A 844 -22.45 17.00 -22.18
CA ARG A 844 -21.04 17.32 -22.02
C ARG A 844 -20.16 16.09 -22.27
N LYS A 845 -20.49 14.95 -21.65
CA LYS A 845 -19.76 13.67 -21.84
C LYS A 845 -19.83 13.16 -23.27
N GLN A 846 -20.97 13.32 -23.93
CA GLN A 846 -21.12 12.95 -25.36
C GLN A 846 -20.24 13.82 -26.27
N VAL A 847 -20.21 15.14 -26.03
CA VAL A 847 -19.37 16.07 -26.80
C VAL A 847 -17.90 15.74 -26.66
N ILE A 848 -17.42 15.50 -25.41
CA ILE A 848 -16.04 15.11 -25.15
C ILE A 848 -15.68 13.81 -25.88
N LYS A 849 -16.58 12.82 -25.85
CA LYS A 849 -16.38 11.53 -26.56
C LYS A 849 -16.29 11.74 -28.08
N LYS A 850 -17.13 12.59 -28.67
CA LYS A 850 -17.07 12.90 -30.10
C LYS A 850 -15.80 13.64 -30.51
N LEU A 851 -15.22 14.44 -29.61
CA LEU A 851 -13.94 15.13 -29.82
C LEU A 851 -12.71 14.19 -29.68
N GLY A 852 -12.91 12.89 -29.52
CA GLY A 852 -11.83 11.90 -29.40
C GLY A 852 -11.01 11.99 -28.12
N LYS A 853 -11.48 12.78 -27.13
CA LYS A 853 -10.86 12.87 -25.82
C LYS A 853 -11.40 11.74 -24.93
N THR A 854 -10.50 10.96 -24.36
CA THR A 854 -10.88 9.87 -23.45
C THR A 854 -11.47 10.42 -22.16
N ASN A 855 -12.62 9.86 -21.74
CA ASN A 855 -13.22 10.13 -20.44
C ASN A 855 -12.43 9.40 -19.34
N ASN A 856 -11.26 9.90 -18.98
CA ASN A 856 -10.44 9.30 -17.92
C ASN A 856 -10.43 10.22 -16.69
N ILE A 857 -11.19 9.81 -15.66
CA ILE A 857 -11.08 10.38 -14.31
C ILE A 857 -9.78 9.92 -13.66
#